data_4c84817a657fac858b470c40257e6e36
#
_entry.id   4c84817a657fac858b470c40257e6e36
#
_cell.length_a   1.000
_cell.length_b   1.000
_cell.length_c   1.000
_cell.angle_alpha   90.00
_cell.angle_beta   90.00
_cell.angle_gamma   90.00
#
_symmetry.space_group_name_H-M   'P 1'
#
loop_
_entity.id
_entity.type
_entity.pdbx_description
1 polymer ?
#
loop_
_entity_poly.entity_id
_entity_poly.type
_entity_poly.pdbx_seq_one_letter_code
_entity_poly.pdbx_strand_id
1 'polypeptide(L)'
;MVGDFKKLRFSIRKLSIGAVSLSVGLSLVQPTILNHNIVMASSASAETGLQGTVSTEQELQDKINNNAQDIVLSANIDITKTITIPNTFTGKIHGNGFTLKLVTQNINMFLIEGSTMTFDSIVLDGNDIGRPLDIGGQANVTLTKSTIQKGNTGNLNNGGAVYIGGSKLKLDNTTIKDSKAVKKAGTADDIRPNGGAIYAYGAEITLENKSEILNNTLEGGDGNGGGIYATGDSKVKISDSTFTGNHTFKITDVANEGGAIYVSEGAKLELSDSTINVARTFNTGGAIAMRQATAEIKNTKFDINNLGDAYGISGGAIVSGNSDLKIDGSTFTASNSKVTFAGGFIDIVGGGNFELTNSTLTGAGSWWNGPSISTFGGAIAFETGSTATATIADTTIKNVTADETGGAITLATKINEEASVNLTLRNTNIINTRTKFAWKDTRGGAIHVGKGNTLRIDGGSIKDSFSVKGGAIYNDGTVELGGAETEISGNTAYKYGGGIYNNGTLLVDTANLTNNSKVSDGTAGAEENAGKTTEYAGANIYAKKDVTITPNAKFDEKDIRVLDQESSIILKGALTQKLNVSISEQAGGENNETPKRQVGYLVAKGDGTYTPTKEDAKLLHYFTRDTVGVSDYNDHDSLAKWDYVLNPENNTVVLGQRVKVVYDANADNAKFADGNKTIEEVLTVYKPDFAPQETTQVPTRDGYRFKGWYTTSDNQNDKFTLSKDSFGITGNEITTPIAKESVTAYAAWEKEQKVTYEFESATAGKDLPQEVKDLLPTDDGKYKKDDQVTAKQPTSTEVADAAQDGKWKFKGYEPAGPVTVGTEDVKFVGKWEFIANEHNVMYEFESATAGKDLPQAVKDLLPTDAAKYVKGAQVNAVQPAQAEVEDAAQDGKWVFKGYEPASPVTVGTEDVKFVGKWEFVAKEHNATYKFESGTAGKDLPQEVKDLLPTDATKYKKGEQVTAKQPGQTQVTVADGKWEF
;
A
#
# COMPACT_ATOMS: atom_id res chain seq x y z
N MET A 1 -15.18 37.40 -17.33
CA MET A 1 -15.14 38.30 -16.17
C MET A 1 -14.03 37.82 -15.25
N VAL A 2 -13.12 38.69 -15.07
CA VAL A 2 -11.85 38.67 -14.36
C VAL A 2 -12.10 38.58 -12.87
N GLY A 3 -11.18 37.91 -12.13
CA GLY A 3 -11.07 38.04 -10.66
C GLY A 3 -10.40 36.78 -10.04
N ASP A 4 -9.31 36.91 -9.73
CA ASP A 4 -8.32 37.16 -8.65
C ASP A 4 -7.61 35.93 -8.12
N PHE A 5 -6.33 35.85 -8.46
CA PHE A 5 -5.31 35.05 -7.78
C PHE A 5 -4.93 35.67 -6.43
N LYS A 6 -5.12 34.97 -5.31
CA LYS A 6 -4.48 35.28 -4.04
C LYS A 6 -3.25 34.41 -3.80
N LYS A 7 -2.10 35.09 -3.77
CA LYS A 7 -0.78 34.54 -3.36
C LYS A 7 -0.79 34.15 -1.90
N LEU A 8 -0.43 32.91 -1.60
CA LEU A 8 0.00 32.49 -0.25
C LEU A 8 1.52 32.62 -0.15
N ARG A 9 1.96 33.48 0.76
CA ARG A 9 3.37 33.66 1.17
C ARG A 9 3.69 32.65 2.26
N PHE A 10 4.75 31.89 2.08
CA PHE A 10 5.40 31.16 3.17
C PHE A 10 6.56 31.97 3.71
N SER A 11 6.55 32.16 5.00
CA SER A 11 7.59 32.83 5.80
C SER A 11 8.66 31.83 6.21
N ILE A 12 9.90 32.02 5.77
CA ILE A 12 11.07 31.30 6.24
C ILE A 12 11.70 32.14 7.35
N ARG A 13 11.82 31.56 8.56
CA ARG A 13 12.62 32.16 9.63
C ARG A 13 14.08 31.75 9.50
N LYS A 14 14.91 32.75 9.42
CA LYS A 14 16.38 32.71 9.44
C LYS A 14 16.93 32.09 10.74
N LEU A 15 17.99 31.31 10.63
CA LEU A 15 19.07 31.34 11.59
C LEU A 15 20.37 31.60 10.82
N SER A 16 21.04 32.64 11.28
CA SER A 16 22.28 33.21 10.78
C SER A 16 23.49 32.45 11.31
N ILE A 17 24.53 32.31 10.50
CA ILE A 17 25.93 32.67 10.89
C ILE A 17 26.79 32.69 9.62
N GLY A 18 27.44 33.77 9.39
CA GLY A 18 28.80 33.96 8.82
C GLY A 18 28.93 34.02 7.30
N ALA A 19 28.91 35.21 6.84
CA ALA A 19 29.26 35.61 5.48
C ALA A 19 30.76 35.47 5.17
N VAL A 20 31.10 35.09 3.95
CA VAL A 20 31.97 35.90 3.08
C VAL A 20 31.55 35.71 1.65
N SER A 21 31.29 36.80 1.01
CA SER A 21 30.91 36.99 -0.38
C SER A 21 32.07 36.79 -1.34
N LEU A 22 31.81 36.30 -2.52
CA LEU A 22 32.16 37.01 -3.74
C LEU A 22 31.34 36.55 -4.96
N SER A 23 30.94 37.54 -5.68
CA SER A 23 30.01 37.58 -6.82
C SER A 23 30.67 37.19 -8.15
N VAL A 24 29.74 36.89 -9.12
CA VAL A 24 29.73 37.26 -10.53
C VAL A 24 30.01 36.16 -11.57
N GLY A 25 29.05 35.98 -12.43
CA GLY A 25 29.22 35.93 -13.89
C GLY A 25 28.71 34.68 -14.59
N LEU A 26 27.50 34.81 -15.12
CA LEU A 26 27.01 33.99 -16.22
C LEU A 26 27.85 34.18 -17.48
N SER A 27 28.32 33.10 -18.10
CA SER A 27 28.30 32.99 -19.57
C SER A 27 28.51 31.55 -20.03
N LEU A 28 27.65 31.14 -20.92
CA LEU A 28 27.72 29.95 -21.74
C LEU A 28 28.94 29.99 -22.66
N VAL A 29 29.85 29.01 -22.62
CA VAL A 29 30.65 28.58 -23.75
C VAL A 29 31.00 27.09 -23.64
N GLN A 30 30.89 26.38 -24.75
CA GLN A 30 31.21 24.95 -24.93
C GLN A 30 32.68 24.63 -24.60
N PRO A 31 33.01 23.41 -24.19
CA PRO A 31 34.39 23.05 -23.90
C PRO A 31 35.15 22.67 -25.19
N THR A 32 36.08 23.50 -25.59
CA THR A 32 37.20 23.15 -26.44
C THR A 32 38.30 22.55 -25.55
N ILE A 33 38.80 21.40 -25.95
CA ILE A 33 39.94 20.73 -25.35
C ILE A 33 41.16 21.61 -25.46
N LEU A 34 41.71 22.06 -24.33
CA LEU A 34 43.07 22.62 -24.27
C LEU A 34 43.88 21.90 -23.19
N ASN A 35 44.88 21.16 -23.66
CA ASN A 35 45.97 20.70 -22.83
C ASN A 35 46.65 21.92 -22.18
N HIS A 36 46.58 22.05 -20.89
CA HIS A 36 47.43 22.95 -20.13
C HIS A 36 48.35 22.12 -19.20
N ASN A 37 49.59 22.00 -19.59
CA ASN A 37 50.71 21.72 -18.71
C ASN A 37 50.80 22.87 -17.68
N ILE A 38 50.35 22.62 -16.48
CA ILE A 38 50.67 23.51 -15.36
C ILE A 38 52.03 23.08 -14.85
N VAL A 39 53.03 23.83 -15.26
CA VAL A 39 54.36 23.82 -14.62
C VAL A 39 54.21 24.57 -13.28
N MET A 40 54.17 23.84 -12.21
CA MET A 40 54.31 24.43 -10.87
C MET A 40 55.81 24.73 -10.68
N ALA A 41 56.12 26.02 -10.60
CA ALA A 41 57.45 26.44 -10.21
C ALA A 41 57.72 25.97 -8.78
N SER A 42 58.61 25.03 -8.62
CA SER A 42 59.16 24.62 -7.36
C SER A 42 60.11 25.72 -6.87
N SER A 43 59.82 26.34 -5.72
CA SER A 43 60.81 27.01 -4.94
C SER A 43 61.82 25.97 -4.46
N ALA A 44 63.03 26.11 -4.93
CA ALA A 44 64.17 25.31 -4.50
C ALA A 44 64.39 25.42 -2.99
N SER A 45 64.12 24.34 -2.30
CA SER A 45 64.71 24.04 -1.00
C SER A 45 65.33 22.66 -1.01
N ALA A 46 66.65 22.65 -0.98
CA ALA A 46 67.58 21.60 -0.56
C ALA A 46 67.18 20.14 -0.87
N GLU A 47 68.01 19.53 -1.69
CA GLU A 47 68.18 18.09 -1.83
C GLU A 47 68.34 17.40 -0.47
N THR A 48 67.23 16.78 -0.01
CA THR A 48 67.31 15.61 0.85
C THR A 48 66.71 14.47 0.03
N GLY A 49 67.56 13.47 -0.22
CA GLY A 49 67.34 12.39 -1.17
C GLY A 49 65.88 11.81 -1.13
N LEU A 50 65.26 11.66 -2.29
CA LEU A 50 64.05 10.92 -2.60
C LEU A 50 64.27 9.42 -2.28
N GLN A 51 64.43 9.06 -1.00
CA GLN A 51 64.40 7.68 -0.52
C GLN A 51 62.98 7.14 -0.60
N GLY A 52 62.62 6.50 -1.72
CA GLY A 52 61.31 5.86 -1.84
C GLY A 52 60.67 5.99 -3.22
N THR A 53 61.13 6.88 -4.11
CA THR A 53 60.56 7.01 -5.46
C THR A 53 61.02 5.88 -6.37
N VAL A 54 60.06 5.44 -7.24
CA VAL A 54 60.34 4.41 -8.25
C VAL A 54 59.85 4.90 -9.60
N SER A 55 60.57 4.56 -10.65
CA SER A 55 60.30 4.91 -12.05
C SER A 55 60.31 3.71 -13.00
N THR A 56 60.67 2.52 -12.48
CA THR A 56 60.75 1.27 -13.26
C THR A 56 60.06 0.11 -12.52
N GLU A 57 59.68 -0.92 -13.28
CA GLU A 57 59.09 -2.16 -12.74
C GLU A 57 60.03 -2.85 -11.73
N GLN A 58 61.32 -2.89 -12.02
CA GLN A 58 62.32 -3.51 -11.16
C GLN A 58 62.45 -2.76 -9.83
N GLU A 59 62.56 -1.42 -9.84
CA GLU A 59 62.62 -0.62 -8.63
C GLU A 59 61.38 -0.82 -7.79
N LEU A 60 60.21 -0.89 -8.41
CA LEU A 60 58.95 -1.15 -7.71
C LEU A 60 58.94 -2.52 -7.00
N GLN A 61 59.35 -3.59 -7.71
CA GLN A 61 59.40 -4.94 -7.12
C GLN A 61 60.47 -5.02 -6.01
N ASP A 62 61.63 -4.38 -6.19
CA ASP A 62 62.70 -4.34 -5.19
C ASP A 62 62.28 -3.63 -3.91
N LYS A 63 61.59 -2.50 -4.03
CA LYS A 63 61.01 -1.79 -2.85
C LYS A 63 59.97 -2.64 -2.13
N ILE A 64 59.11 -3.33 -2.85
CA ILE A 64 58.11 -4.25 -2.31
C ILE A 64 58.81 -5.40 -1.58
N ASN A 65 59.80 -6.04 -2.19
CA ASN A 65 60.55 -7.17 -1.61
C ASN A 65 61.31 -6.76 -0.33
N ASN A 66 61.77 -5.51 -0.27
CA ASN A 66 62.44 -4.92 0.90
C ASN A 66 61.44 -4.36 1.94
N ASN A 67 60.13 -4.59 1.78
CA ASN A 67 59.06 -4.15 2.68
C ASN A 67 59.08 -2.62 2.95
N ALA A 68 59.38 -1.83 1.91
CA ALA A 68 59.34 -0.37 2.03
C ALA A 68 57.89 0.07 2.38
N GLN A 69 57.76 0.87 3.44
CA GLN A 69 56.43 1.23 3.97
C GLN A 69 55.71 2.25 3.05
N ASP A 70 56.45 3.12 2.41
CA ASP A 70 55.97 4.10 1.44
C ASP A 70 56.79 4.04 0.13
N ILE A 71 56.10 3.66 -0.93
CA ILE A 71 56.65 3.63 -2.30
C ILE A 71 55.95 4.70 -3.11
N VAL A 72 56.71 5.59 -3.70
CA VAL A 72 56.17 6.74 -4.43
C VAL A 72 56.53 6.62 -5.93
N LEU A 73 55.55 6.59 -6.81
CA LEU A 73 55.82 6.60 -8.26
C LEU A 73 56.25 8.02 -8.67
N SER A 74 57.25 8.05 -9.51
CA SER A 74 57.79 9.27 -10.16
C SER A 74 57.58 9.29 -11.66
N ALA A 75 57.10 8.20 -12.26
CA ALA A 75 56.78 8.08 -13.69
C ALA A 75 55.72 7.00 -13.94
N ASN A 76 55.13 6.98 -15.14
CA ASN A 76 54.37 5.84 -15.61
C ASN A 76 55.34 4.63 -15.78
N ILE A 77 54.86 3.44 -15.42
CA ILE A 77 55.70 2.23 -15.49
C ILE A 77 54.96 1.18 -16.32
N ASP A 78 55.63 0.67 -17.34
CA ASP A 78 55.19 -0.49 -18.08
C ASP A 78 55.50 -1.79 -17.29
N ILE A 79 54.51 -2.63 -17.09
CA ILE A 79 54.61 -3.88 -16.33
C ILE A 79 54.73 -5.05 -17.31
N THR A 80 55.86 -5.71 -17.29
CA THR A 80 56.19 -6.83 -18.17
C THR A 80 56.02 -8.19 -17.51
N LYS A 81 56.04 -8.24 -16.18
CA LYS A 81 55.87 -9.46 -15.34
C LYS A 81 54.96 -9.16 -14.19
N THR A 82 54.32 -10.21 -13.65
CA THR A 82 53.52 -10.07 -12.47
C THR A 82 54.34 -9.56 -11.28
N ILE A 83 53.91 -8.44 -10.69
CA ILE A 83 54.43 -7.93 -9.43
C ILE A 83 53.88 -8.80 -8.31
N THR A 84 54.73 -9.51 -7.60
CA THR A 84 54.34 -10.34 -6.47
C THR A 84 54.47 -9.57 -5.18
N ILE A 85 53.41 -9.48 -4.42
CA ILE A 85 53.40 -8.84 -3.10
C ILE A 85 53.57 -9.92 -2.05
N PRO A 86 54.67 -9.95 -1.33
CA PRO A 86 54.90 -10.96 -0.28
C PRO A 86 53.95 -10.74 0.90
N ASN A 87 53.58 -11.78 1.60
CA ASN A 87 52.67 -11.73 2.75
C ASN A 87 53.17 -10.87 3.93
N THR A 88 54.46 -10.57 3.94
CA THR A 88 55.08 -9.66 4.93
C THR A 88 54.96 -8.19 4.57
N PHE A 89 54.55 -7.86 3.36
CA PHE A 89 54.44 -6.48 2.93
C PHE A 89 53.21 -5.78 3.57
N THR A 90 53.45 -4.63 4.18
CA THR A 90 52.45 -3.83 4.84
C THR A 90 52.44 -2.36 4.42
N GLY A 91 53.03 -2.07 3.24
CA GLY A 91 53.30 -0.73 2.75
C GLY A 91 52.20 -0.10 1.93
N LYS A 92 52.41 1.12 1.54
CA LYS A 92 51.55 1.95 0.69
C LYS A 92 52.31 2.31 -0.62
N ILE A 93 51.61 2.18 -1.75
CA ILE A 93 52.07 2.64 -3.04
C ILE A 93 51.31 3.92 -3.42
N HIS A 94 52.04 5.02 -3.44
CA HIS A 94 51.56 6.33 -3.87
C HIS A 94 51.78 6.52 -5.37
N GLY A 95 50.69 6.50 -6.11
CA GLY A 95 50.76 6.63 -7.58
C GLY A 95 51.00 8.06 -8.06
N ASN A 96 50.68 9.10 -7.25
CA ASN A 96 50.76 10.51 -7.65
C ASN A 96 50.08 10.84 -9.00
N GLY A 97 49.07 10.04 -9.38
CA GLY A 97 48.39 10.11 -10.67
C GLY A 97 49.11 9.36 -11.79
N PHE A 98 50.27 8.77 -11.57
CA PHE A 98 50.94 7.95 -12.56
C PHE A 98 50.27 6.59 -12.78
N THR A 99 50.50 6.00 -13.93
CA THR A 99 49.91 4.77 -14.41
C THR A 99 50.92 3.62 -14.36
N LEU A 100 50.50 2.50 -13.78
CA LEU A 100 51.12 1.18 -14.03
C LEU A 100 50.31 0.52 -15.15
N LYS A 101 50.99 0.19 -16.26
CA LYS A 101 50.33 -0.34 -17.45
C LYS A 101 50.86 -1.70 -17.84
N LEU A 102 49.99 -2.69 -18.01
CA LEU A 102 50.36 -4.00 -18.54
C LEU A 102 50.80 -3.92 -20.00
N VAL A 103 51.91 -4.54 -20.33
CA VAL A 103 52.41 -4.68 -21.70
C VAL A 103 52.64 -6.15 -22.10
N THR A 104 52.47 -7.10 -21.18
CA THR A 104 52.52 -8.53 -21.43
C THR A 104 51.12 -9.13 -21.29
N GLN A 105 50.73 -9.97 -22.25
CA GLN A 105 49.40 -10.59 -22.30
C GLN A 105 49.22 -11.71 -21.29
N ASN A 106 47.98 -11.86 -20.79
CA ASN A 106 47.51 -12.98 -19.96
C ASN A 106 48.28 -13.14 -18.63
N ILE A 107 48.74 -12.06 -18.04
CA ILE A 107 49.28 -12.03 -16.69
C ILE A 107 48.43 -11.18 -15.77
N ASN A 108 48.56 -11.39 -14.45
CA ASN A 108 48.06 -10.44 -13.44
C ASN A 108 49.11 -9.34 -13.25
N MET A 109 48.71 -8.07 -13.14
CA MET A 109 49.64 -6.99 -12.82
C MET A 109 50.21 -7.19 -11.41
N PHE A 110 49.31 -7.41 -10.43
CA PHE A 110 49.68 -7.74 -9.07
C PHE A 110 49.12 -9.10 -8.65
N LEU A 111 49.96 -9.91 -8.02
CA LEU A 111 49.55 -11.06 -7.22
C LEU A 111 49.80 -10.74 -5.76
N ILE A 112 48.72 -10.69 -4.98
CA ILE A 112 48.71 -10.23 -3.57
C ILE A 112 48.22 -11.35 -2.70
N GLU A 113 49.10 -11.91 -1.89
CA GLU A 113 48.74 -13.04 -1.00
C GLU A 113 49.09 -12.73 0.45
N GLY A 114 48.07 -12.55 1.30
CA GLY A 114 48.20 -12.42 2.76
C GLY A 114 48.73 -11.08 3.26
N SER A 115 48.95 -10.11 2.39
CA SER A 115 49.49 -8.79 2.74
C SER A 115 48.42 -7.76 3.08
N THR A 116 48.78 -6.75 3.87
CA THR A 116 47.95 -5.55 4.11
C THR A 116 48.59 -4.35 3.41
N MET A 117 47.94 -3.81 2.40
CA MET A 117 48.51 -2.75 1.63
C MET A 117 47.50 -1.71 1.10
N THR A 118 48.05 -0.56 0.74
CA THR A 118 47.24 0.52 0.16
C THR A 118 47.81 0.99 -1.18
N PHE A 119 46.96 1.13 -2.15
CA PHE A 119 47.22 1.91 -3.35
C PHE A 119 46.54 3.29 -3.21
N ASP A 120 47.27 4.34 -3.47
CA ASP A 120 46.75 5.68 -3.29
C ASP A 120 47.04 6.53 -4.53
N SER A 121 46.02 7.13 -5.10
CA SER A 121 46.14 8.07 -6.22
C SER A 121 46.90 7.47 -7.42
N ILE A 122 46.58 6.21 -7.78
CA ILE A 122 47.27 5.45 -8.84
C ILE A 122 46.28 5.01 -9.94
N VAL A 123 46.78 4.87 -11.16
CA VAL A 123 46.06 4.23 -12.27
C VAL A 123 46.68 2.85 -12.54
N LEU A 124 45.86 1.80 -12.40
CA LEU A 124 46.24 0.42 -12.78
C LEU A 124 45.54 0.11 -14.12
N ASP A 125 46.32 0.13 -15.21
CA ASP A 125 45.82 -0.06 -16.58
C ASP A 125 46.14 -1.48 -17.07
N GLY A 126 45.13 -2.34 -17.14
CA GLY A 126 45.22 -3.68 -17.68
C GLY A 126 45.46 -3.73 -19.21
N ASN A 127 45.35 -2.58 -19.89
CA ASN A 127 45.58 -2.39 -21.31
C ASN A 127 44.82 -3.37 -22.24
N ASP A 128 43.69 -3.89 -21.76
CA ASP A 128 42.90 -4.95 -22.40
C ASP A 128 43.59 -6.29 -22.60
N ILE A 129 44.72 -6.55 -21.92
CA ILE A 129 45.54 -7.73 -22.12
C ILE A 129 45.78 -8.58 -20.87
N GLY A 130 45.47 -8.07 -19.68
CA GLY A 130 45.62 -8.80 -18.44
C GLY A 130 44.83 -8.24 -17.29
N ARG A 131 44.81 -8.94 -16.15
CA ARG A 131 44.08 -8.54 -14.94
C ARG A 131 44.95 -7.64 -14.05
N PRO A 132 44.48 -6.47 -13.62
CA PRO A 132 45.23 -5.61 -12.70
C PRO A 132 45.50 -6.24 -11.32
N LEU A 133 44.52 -6.85 -10.67
CA LEU A 133 44.67 -7.37 -9.31
C LEU A 133 44.17 -8.81 -9.16
N ASP A 134 45.04 -9.65 -8.57
CA ASP A 134 44.69 -10.98 -8.08
C ASP A 134 45.03 -11.04 -6.59
N ILE A 135 43.98 -11.20 -5.74
CA ILE A 135 44.06 -11.02 -4.28
C ILE A 135 43.62 -12.31 -3.58
N GLY A 136 44.51 -12.87 -2.78
CA GLY A 136 44.29 -14.09 -2.04
C GLY A 136 44.95 -14.10 -0.68
N GLY A 137 44.97 -15.29 -0.03
CA GLY A 137 45.75 -15.54 1.18
C GLY A 137 45.34 -14.70 2.42
N GLN A 138 44.07 -14.24 2.52
CA GLN A 138 43.59 -13.37 3.60
C GLN A 138 44.20 -11.94 3.56
N ALA A 139 44.56 -11.46 2.38
CA ALA A 139 45.07 -10.12 2.18
C ALA A 139 44.01 -9.05 2.54
N ASN A 140 44.50 -7.86 2.88
CA ASN A 140 43.68 -6.67 3.13
C ASN A 140 44.20 -5.53 2.24
N VAL A 141 43.48 -5.29 1.14
CA VAL A 141 43.90 -4.32 0.11
C VAL A 141 42.97 -3.12 0.12
N THR A 142 43.54 -1.95 0.18
CA THR A 142 42.79 -0.70 0.08
C THR A 142 43.23 0.09 -1.15
N LEU A 143 42.29 0.60 -1.91
CA LEU A 143 42.56 1.60 -2.98
C LEU A 143 41.89 2.91 -2.58
N THR A 144 42.62 4.00 -2.59
CA THR A 144 42.10 5.34 -2.32
C THR A 144 42.36 6.24 -3.53
N LYS A 145 41.35 7.00 -3.96
CA LYS A 145 41.46 7.99 -5.06
C LYS A 145 42.15 7.42 -6.32
N SER A 146 41.93 6.15 -6.60
CA SER A 146 42.64 5.39 -7.62
C SER A 146 41.72 5.00 -8.78
N THR A 147 42.28 4.57 -9.86
CA THR A 147 41.56 4.02 -11.00
C THR A 147 42.12 2.67 -11.39
N ILE A 148 41.25 1.69 -11.56
CA ILE A 148 41.56 0.43 -12.24
C ILE A 148 40.80 0.46 -13.56
N GLN A 149 41.49 0.25 -14.67
CA GLN A 149 40.87 0.31 -15.99
C GLN A 149 41.40 -0.76 -16.96
N LYS A 150 40.54 -1.07 -17.95
CA LYS A 150 40.91 -1.94 -19.09
C LYS A 150 41.50 -3.28 -18.66
N GLY A 151 41.01 -3.81 -17.54
CA GLY A 151 41.32 -5.15 -17.09
C GLY A 151 40.72 -6.18 -18.04
N ASN A 152 41.46 -7.26 -18.31
CA ASN A 152 40.97 -8.36 -19.13
C ASN A 152 41.46 -9.69 -18.55
N THR A 153 40.54 -10.63 -18.34
CA THR A 153 40.91 -11.95 -17.79
C THR A 153 41.78 -12.78 -18.76
N GLY A 154 41.73 -12.51 -20.04
CA GLY A 154 42.41 -13.33 -21.03
C GLY A 154 41.99 -14.80 -20.90
N ASN A 155 42.89 -15.63 -20.37
CA ASN A 155 42.69 -17.06 -20.16
C ASN A 155 42.13 -17.43 -18.75
N LEU A 156 41.77 -16.45 -17.91
CA LEU A 156 41.48 -16.66 -16.47
C LEU A 156 39.98 -16.67 -16.11
N ASN A 157 39.11 -16.45 -17.06
CA ASN A 157 37.62 -16.43 -16.99
C ASN A 157 36.96 -15.40 -16.06
N ASN A 158 37.41 -15.19 -14.83
CA ASN A 158 36.67 -14.43 -13.79
C ASN A 158 37.43 -13.18 -13.35
N GLY A 159 36.72 -12.09 -13.09
CA GLY A 159 37.23 -10.84 -12.50
C GLY A 159 38.10 -10.05 -13.47
N GLY A 160 37.46 -9.27 -14.37
CA GLY A 160 38.20 -8.52 -15.40
C GLY A 160 39.26 -7.59 -14.85
N ALA A 161 38.96 -6.84 -13.81
CA ALA A 161 39.91 -5.96 -13.10
C ALA A 161 40.49 -6.63 -11.85
N VAL A 162 39.64 -7.31 -11.07
CA VAL A 162 40.00 -7.87 -9.76
C VAL A 162 39.45 -9.27 -9.62
N TYR A 163 40.29 -10.21 -9.26
CA TYR A 163 39.92 -11.48 -8.66
C TYR A 163 40.26 -11.42 -7.18
N ILE A 164 39.32 -11.83 -6.30
CA ILE A 164 39.56 -11.84 -4.86
C ILE A 164 38.94 -13.08 -4.21
N GLY A 165 39.81 -13.86 -3.49
CA GLY A 165 39.41 -15.04 -2.73
C GLY A 165 39.78 -14.91 -1.26
N GLY A 166 38.85 -15.16 -0.33
CA GLY A 166 39.07 -15.21 1.12
C GLY A 166 39.75 -13.97 1.73
N SER A 167 39.66 -12.83 1.11
CA SER A 167 40.43 -11.62 1.41
C SER A 167 39.53 -10.38 1.52
N LYS A 168 40.13 -9.22 1.81
CA LYS A 168 39.39 -7.95 1.92
C LYS A 168 39.87 -6.96 0.87
N LEU A 169 38.90 -6.31 0.22
CA LEU A 169 39.15 -5.21 -0.72
C LEU A 169 38.29 -4.00 -0.31
N LYS A 170 38.96 -2.87 -0.12
CA LYS A 170 38.29 -1.61 0.10
C LYS A 170 38.60 -0.64 -1.07
N LEU A 171 37.55 -0.11 -1.65
CA LEU A 171 37.59 0.95 -2.66
C LEU A 171 37.06 2.23 -2.04
N ASP A 172 37.86 3.24 -1.89
CA ASP A 172 37.56 4.52 -1.30
C ASP A 172 37.79 5.62 -2.36
N ASN A 173 36.72 6.28 -2.81
CA ASN A 173 36.79 7.23 -3.91
C ASN A 173 37.59 6.68 -5.12
N THR A 174 37.29 5.45 -5.49
CA THR A 174 38.06 4.69 -6.49
C THR A 174 37.14 4.21 -7.62
N THR A 175 37.63 4.35 -8.86
CA THR A 175 36.91 3.95 -10.08
C THR A 175 37.45 2.64 -10.64
N ILE A 176 36.57 1.66 -10.92
CA ILE A 176 36.92 0.52 -11.79
C ILE A 176 36.11 0.64 -13.08
N LYS A 177 36.80 0.72 -14.21
CA LYS A 177 36.13 0.95 -15.49
C LYS A 177 36.68 0.18 -16.66
N ASP A 178 35.83 0.05 -17.69
CA ASP A 178 36.19 -0.46 -19.03
C ASP A 178 36.90 -1.83 -18.95
N SER A 179 36.58 -2.64 -17.95
CA SER A 179 37.19 -3.95 -17.73
C SER A 179 36.28 -5.08 -18.16
N LYS A 180 36.83 -6.22 -18.51
CA LYS A 180 36.10 -7.36 -19.03
C LYS A 180 36.58 -8.71 -18.52
N ALA A 181 35.60 -9.55 -18.13
CA ALA A 181 35.87 -10.98 -17.98
C ALA A 181 35.54 -11.70 -19.30
N VAL A 182 36.46 -12.50 -19.76
CA VAL A 182 36.34 -13.13 -21.07
C VAL A 182 36.36 -14.65 -20.91
N LYS A 183 35.48 -15.37 -21.62
CA LYS A 183 35.53 -16.84 -21.69
C LYS A 183 36.79 -17.28 -22.43
N LYS A 184 37.57 -18.12 -21.79
CA LYS A 184 38.78 -18.72 -22.42
C LYS A 184 38.41 -19.57 -23.64
N ALA A 185 39.07 -19.36 -24.76
CA ALA A 185 38.86 -20.16 -25.95
C ALA A 185 39.18 -21.64 -25.70
N GLY A 186 38.31 -22.54 -26.16
CA GLY A 186 38.45 -24.00 -25.98
C GLY A 186 38.08 -24.55 -24.60
N THR A 187 37.50 -23.74 -23.71
CA THR A 187 36.91 -24.25 -22.46
C THR A 187 35.52 -24.81 -22.72
N ALA A 188 35.09 -25.74 -21.86
CA ALA A 188 33.74 -26.34 -21.91
C ALA A 188 32.66 -25.21 -21.86
N ASP A 189 31.49 -25.50 -22.41
CA ASP A 189 30.40 -24.50 -22.48
C ASP A 189 29.77 -24.17 -21.11
N ASP A 190 30.01 -24.98 -20.09
CA ASP A 190 29.62 -24.76 -18.71
C ASP A 190 30.53 -23.80 -17.94
N ILE A 191 31.74 -23.48 -18.45
CA ILE A 191 32.65 -22.50 -17.84
C ILE A 191 32.30 -21.10 -18.31
N ARG A 192 31.78 -20.30 -17.38
CA ARG A 192 31.28 -18.93 -17.64
C ARG A 192 32.22 -17.87 -17.10
N PRO A 193 32.41 -16.75 -17.81
CA PRO A 193 33.11 -15.58 -17.27
C PRO A 193 32.19 -14.87 -16.28
N ASN A 194 32.70 -14.53 -15.09
CA ASN A 194 31.91 -13.85 -14.06
C ASN A 194 32.67 -12.64 -13.50
N GLY A 195 31.91 -11.58 -13.12
CA GLY A 195 32.47 -10.37 -12.56
C GLY A 195 33.32 -9.57 -13.58
N GLY A 196 32.66 -8.79 -14.44
CA GLY A 196 33.35 -7.97 -15.44
C GLY A 196 34.38 -7.03 -14.82
N ALA A 197 34.09 -6.42 -13.68
CA ALA A 197 35.05 -5.71 -12.86
C ALA A 197 35.66 -6.63 -11.79
N ILE A 198 34.85 -7.14 -10.88
CA ILE A 198 35.27 -7.85 -9.66
C ILE A 198 34.64 -9.24 -9.61
N TYR A 199 35.41 -10.27 -9.38
CA TYR A 199 34.98 -11.59 -8.97
C TYR A 199 35.40 -11.83 -7.53
N ALA A 200 34.46 -12.17 -6.65
CA ALA A 200 34.71 -12.40 -5.24
C ALA A 200 34.22 -13.78 -4.79
N TYR A 201 35.05 -14.53 -4.11
CA TYR A 201 34.75 -15.81 -3.50
C TYR A 201 35.16 -15.80 -2.02
N GLY A 202 34.20 -15.95 -1.10
CA GLY A 202 34.46 -15.91 0.35
C GLY A 202 35.12 -14.62 0.84
N ALA A 203 34.93 -13.52 0.15
CA ALA A 203 35.67 -12.28 0.33
C ALA A 203 34.81 -11.16 0.94
N GLU A 204 35.48 -10.15 1.49
CA GLU A 204 34.85 -8.93 1.97
C GLU A 204 35.20 -7.74 1.06
N ILE A 205 34.21 -7.14 0.45
CA ILE A 205 34.37 -5.99 -0.46
C ILE A 205 33.66 -4.80 0.13
N THR A 206 34.35 -3.65 0.17
CA THR A 206 33.76 -2.37 0.58
C THR A 206 33.98 -1.32 -0.50
N LEU A 207 32.91 -0.65 -0.94
CA LEU A 207 32.93 0.52 -1.80
C LEU A 207 32.31 1.69 -1.04
N GLU A 208 33.01 2.82 -1.02
CA GLU A 208 32.53 4.02 -0.33
C GLU A 208 33.08 5.32 -0.95
N ASN A 209 32.56 6.46 -0.47
CA ASN A 209 33.08 7.79 -0.79
C ASN A 209 33.16 8.07 -2.29
N LYS A 210 32.04 7.88 -3.01
CA LYS A 210 31.91 8.10 -4.46
C LYS A 210 32.74 7.16 -5.30
N SER A 211 32.93 5.95 -4.88
CA SER A 211 33.52 4.92 -5.72
C SER A 211 32.61 4.57 -6.91
N GLU A 212 33.20 4.24 -8.03
CA GLU A 212 32.48 4.03 -9.28
C GLU A 212 32.86 2.71 -9.95
N ILE A 213 31.87 2.00 -10.45
CA ILE A 213 32.02 0.79 -11.27
C ILE A 213 31.36 1.07 -12.62
N LEU A 214 32.18 1.30 -13.67
CA LEU A 214 31.71 1.87 -14.92
C LEU A 214 32.06 1.00 -16.14
N ASN A 215 31.09 0.73 -17.00
CA ASN A 215 31.26 0.10 -18.32
C ASN A 215 32.01 -1.23 -18.30
N ASN A 216 31.91 -2.00 -17.25
CA ASN A 216 32.54 -3.31 -17.16
C ASN A 216 31.65 -4.38 -17.77
N THR A 217 32.23 -5.40 -18.43
CA THR A 217 31.49 -6.32 -19.26
C THR A 217 31.95 -7.77 -19.14
N LEU A 218 31.09 -8.67 -19.63
CA LEU A 218 31.44 -10.09 -19.86
C LEU A 218 31.48 -10.35 -21.35
N GLU A 219 32.49 -11.05 -21.85
CA GLU A 219 32.64 -11.36 -23.26
C GLU A 219 32.88 -12.87 -23.51
N GLY A 220 32.41 -13.36 -24.66
CA GLY A 220 32.70 -14.72 -25.13
C GLY A 220 31.94 -15.85 -24.50
N GLY A 221 31.00 -15.59 -23.60
CA GLY A 221 30.19 -16.63 -22.96
C GLY A 221 29.10 -16.05 -22.08
N ASP A 222 28.15 -16.91 -21.70
CA ASP A 222 27.11 -16.55 -20.73
C ASP A 222 27.71 -16.51 -19.32
N GLY A 223 27.52 -15.41 -18.59
CA GLY A 223 28.08 -15.23 -17.25
C GLY A 223 27.29 -14.22 -16.43
N ASN A 224 27.63 -14.04 -15.18
CA ASN A 224 26.89 -13.25 -14.22
C ASN A 224 27.72 -12.12 -13.61
N GLY A 225 27.07 -10.98 -13.26
CA GLY A 225 27.72 -9.84 -12.63
C GLY A 225 28.62 -9.05 -13.58
N GLY A 226 28.05 -8.23 -14.44
CA GLY A 226 28.84 -7.36 -15.35
C GLY A 226 29.78 -6.41 -14.62
N GLY A 227 29.38 -5.91 -13.43
CA GLY A 227 30.24 -5.22 -12.50
C GLY A 227 30.89 -6.18 -11.48
N ILE A 228 30.11 -6.60 -10.49
CA ILE A 228 30.55 -7.44 -9.38
C ILE A 228 29.85 -8.80 -9.41
N TYR A 229 30.62 -9.87 -9.27
CA TYR A 229 30.14 -11.21 -8.95
C TYR A 229 30.68 -11.62 -7.58
N ALA A 230 29.76 -11.95 -6.63
CA ALA A 230 30.16 -12.37 -5.29
C ALA A 230 29.43 -13.65 -4.87
N THR A 231 30.20 -14.61 -4.38
CA THR A 231 29.70 -15.96 -4.03
C THR A 231 30.46 -16.53 -2.83
N GLY A 232 30.09 -17.71 -2.33
CA GLY A 232 30.81 -18.40 -1.27
C GLY A 232 30.87 -17.58 0.03
N ASP A 233 29.71 -17.16 0.57
CA ASP A 233 29.59 -16.35 1.80
C ASP A 233 30.30 -14.97 1.76
N SER A 234 30.57 -14.45 0.57
CA SER A 234 31.19 -13.11 0.40
C SER A 234 30.30 -12.02 1.03
N LYS A 235 30.96 -10.97 1.54
CA LYS A 235 30.31 -9.77 2.08
C LYS A 235 30.62 -8.59 1.19
N VAL A 236 29.59 -7.99 0.60
CA VAL A 236 29.69 -6.82 -0.27
C VAL A 236 29.00 -5.67 0.40
N LYS A 237 29.75 -4.65 0.80
CA LYS A 237 29.24 -3.42 1.38
C LYS A 237 29.51 -2.25 0.44
N ILE A 238 28.44 -1.56 0.05
CA ILE A 238 28.50 -0.44 -0.90
C ILE A 238 27.75 0.75 -0.30
N SER A 239 28.42 1.89 -0.24
CA SER A 239 27.80 3.14 0.18
C SER A 239 28.32 4.31 -0.66
N ASP A 240 27.47 5.33 -0.88
CA ASP A 240 27.82 6.55 -1.63
C ASP A 240 28.59 6.25 -2.92
N SER A 241 28.10 5.31 -3.72
CA SER A 241 28.81 4.78 -4.89
C SER A 241 27.90 4.70 -6.12
N THR A 242 28.52 4.65 -7.31
CA THR A 242 27.78 4.65 -8.58
C THR A 242 28.15 3.47 -9.47
N PHE A 243 27.14 2.83 -10.03
CA PHE A 243 27.28 1.81 -11.07
C PHE A 243 26.64 2.30 -12.36
N THR A 244 27.38 2.31 -13.44
CA THR A 244 26.86 2.76 -14.74
C THR A 244 27.48 1.96 -15.90
N GLY A 245 26.67 1.57 -16.85
CA GLY A 245 27.14 0.94 -18.10
C GLY A 245 27.67 -0.49 -17.92
N ASN A 246 27.56 -1.08 -16.71
CA ASN A 246 28.01 -2.47 -16.53
C ASN A 246 26.95 -3.41 -17.13
N HIS A 247 27.36 -4.40 -17.90
CA HIS A 247 26.43 -5.28 -18.59
C HIS A 247 26.99 -6.68 -18.85
N THR A 248 26.06 -7.62 -19.05
CA THR A 248 26.33 -8.97 -19.48
C THR A 248 25.98 -9.13 -20.96
N PHE A 249 26.72 -9.98 -21.67
CA PHE A 249 26.53 -10.17 -23.13
C PHE A 249 25.91 -11.56 -23.39
N LYS A 250 24.85 -11.66 -24.15
CA LYS A 250 24.23 -12.95 -24.51
C LYS A 250 24.87 -13.50 -25.78
N ILE A 251 25.33 -14.76 -25.74
CA ILE A 251 25.79 -15.50 -26.91
C ILE A 251 24.92 -16.73 -27.18
N THR A 252 24.35 -17.36 -26.16
CA THR A 252 23.49 -18.54 -26.24
C THR A 252 22.12 -18.29 -25.59
N ASP A 253 21.26 -19.29 -25.57
CA ASP A 253 19.91 -19.19 -24.94
C ASP A 253 19.96 -19.35 -23.40
N VAL A 254 21.13 -19.32 -22.77
CA VAL A 254 21.28 -19.41 -21.33
C VAL A 254 21.17 -18.03 -20.67
N ALA A 255 20.51 -17.98 -19.52
CA ALA A 255 20.27 -16.74 -18.81
C ALA A 255 21.52 -16.13 -18.18
N ASN A 256 21.79 -14.85 -18.45
CA ASN A 256 22.80 -14.05 -17.77
C ASN A 256 22.12 -13.19 -16.71
N GLU A 257 22.71 -13.09 -15.53
CA GLU A 257 22.10 -12.44 -14.39
C GLU A 257 22.96 -11.33 -13.80
N GLY A 258 22.29 -10.24 -13.30
CA GLY A 258 22.95 -9.18 -12.59
C GLY A 258 23.86 -8.31 -13.46
N GLY A 259 23.28 -7.37 -14.18
CA GLY A 259 24.06 -6.46 -15.02
C GLY A 259 25.13 -5.69 -14.27
N ALA A 260 24.83 -5.18 -13.08
CA ALA A 260 25.81 -4.53 -12.23
C ALA A 260 26.35 -5.47 -11.14
N ILE A 261 25.48 -6.16 -10.41
CA ILE A 261 25.88 -6.98 -9.24
C ILE A 261 25.17 -8.33 -9.28
N TYR A 262 25.92 -9.39 -9.06
CA TYR A 262 25.41 -10.74 -8.83
C TYR A 262 25.90 -11.26 -7.48
N VAL A 263 25.00 -11.75 -6.64
CA VAL A 263 25.34 -12.35 -5.34
C VAL A 263 24.68 -13.73 -5.17
N SER A 264 25.43 -14.71 -4.71
CA SER A 264 24.95 -16.08 -4.58
C SER A 264 25.62 -16.86 -3.44
N GLU A 265 25.09 -18.06 -3.17
CA GLU A 265 25.69 -19.05 -2.28
C GLU A 265 26.07 -18.48 -0.90
N GLY A 266 25.09 -17.90 -0.19
CA GLY A 266 25.27 -17.33 1.14
C GLY A 266 25.85 -15.91 1.15
N ALA A 267 26.22 -15.35 0.02
CA ALA A 267 26.79 -14.00 -0.05
C ALA A 267 25.79 -12.95 0.47
N LYS A 268 26.33 -11.91 1.10
CA LYS A 268 25.57 -10.80 1.66
C LYS A 268 25.88 -9.49 0.96
N LEU A 269 24.83 -8.76 0.54
CA LEU A 269 24.94 -7.42 -0.04
C LEU A 269 24.35 -6.38 0.94
N GLU A 270 25.14 -5.38 1.30
CA GLU A 270 24.68 -4.15 1.98
C GLU A 270 24.92 -2.98 1.02
N LEU A 271 23.84 -2.34 0.57
CA LEU A 271 23.90 -1.25 -0.42
C LEU A 271 23.16 -0.03 0.13
N SER A 272 23.84 1.10 0.22
CA SER A 272 23.20 2.34 0.70
C SER A 272 23.64 3.58 -0.07
N ASP A 273 22.78 4.58 -0.07
CA ASP A 273 23.04 5.94 -0.52
C ASP A 273 23.70 6.02 -1.92
N SER A 274 23.37 5.06 -2.76
CA SER A 274 24.08 4.80 -4.02
C SER A 274 23.17 4.96 -5.24
N THR A 275 23.78 4.95 -6.43
CA THR A 275 23.03 5.02 -7.69
C THR A 275 23.44 3.87 -8.60
N ILE A 276 22.47 3.12 -9.12
CA ILE A 276 22.67 2.11 -10.15
C ILE A 276 21.91 2.53 -11.41
N ASN A 277 22.66 2.96 -12.43
CA ASN A 277 22.15 3.22 -13.75
C ASN A 277 22.27 1.93 -14.56
N VAL A 278 21.13 1.29 -14.76
CA VAL A 278 21.08 -0.02 -15.42
C VAL A 278 21.37 0.15 -16.90
N ALA A 279 22.38 -0.55 -17.38
CA ALA A 279 22.65 -0.72 -18.79
C ALA A 279 22.06 -2.06 -19.27
N ARG A 280 22.15 -2.30 -20.57
CA ARG A 280 21.60 -3.46 -21.26
C ARG A 280 21.93 -4.79 -20.56
N THR A 281 20.92 -5.56 -20.16
CA THR A 281 21.07 -6.97 -19.83
C THR A 281 20.13 -7.79 -20.70
N PHE A 282 20.50 -9.05 -20.98
CA PHE A 282 19.73 -9.86 -21.90
C PHE A 282 18.78 -10.84 -21.22
N ASN A 283 18.81 -11.03 -19.88
CA ASN A 283 17.95 -12.04 -19.28
C ASN A 283 17.33 -11.72 -17.90
N THR A 284 18.08 -11.46 -16.82
CA THR A 284 17.47 -11.29 -15.49
C THR A 284 18.26 -10.34 -14.59
N GLY A 285 17.56 -9.52 -13.80
CA GLY A 285 18.16 -8.62 -12.82
C GLY A 285 19.06 -7.56 -13.44
N GLY A 286 18.50 -6.59 -14.10
CA GLY A 286 19.27 -5.56 -14.83
C GLY A 286 20.31 -4.85 -14.00
N ALA A 287 20.04 -4.58 -12.72
CA ALA A 287 21.01 -4.07 -11.76
C ALA A 287 21.57 -5.19 -10.89
N ILE A 288 20.72 -5.90 -10.17
CA ILE A 288 21.12 -6.87 -9.16
C ILE A 288 20.39 -8.19 -9.40
N ALA A 289 21.14 -9.30 -9.37
CA ALA A 289 20.57 -10.62 -9.27
C ALA A 289 21.10 -11.33 -8.02
N MET A 290 20.20 -12.08 -7.37
CA MET A 290 20.47 -12.80 -6.12
C MET A 290 20.02 -14.25 -6.23
N ARG A 291 20.84 -15.18 -5.76
CA ARG A 291 20.51 -16.61 -5.69
C ARG A 291 21.00 -17.17 -4.37
N GLN A 292 20.08 -17.59 -3.48
CA GLN A 292 20.43 -18.11 -2.14
C GLN A 292 21.36 -17.14 -1.37
N ALA A 293 20.98 -15.86 -1.35
CA ALA A 293 21.76 -14.77 -0.80
C ALA A 293 20.89 -13.85 0.06
N THR A 294 21.51 -12.88 0.71
CA THR A 294 20.77 -11.83 1.42
C THR A 294 21.17 -10.44 0.94
N ALA A 295 20.21 -9.52 0.82
CA ALA A 295 20.51 -8.13 0.53
C ALA A 295 19.72 -7.16 1.41
N GLU A 296 20.41 -6.14 1.87
CA GLU A 296 19.82 -4.97 2.52
C GLU A 296 20.18 -3.72 1.69
N ILE A 297 19.15 -3.04 1.15
CA ILE A 297 19.30 -1.90 0.24
C ILE A 297 18.62 -0.69 0.86
N LYS A 298 19.35 0.41 1.02
CA LYS A 298 18.83 1.64 1.63
C LYS A 298 19.10 2.87 0.75
N ASN A 299 18.14 3.80 0.68
CA ASN A 299 18.31 5.12 0.06
C ASN A 299 18.95 5.06 -1.33
N THR A 300 18.73 3.99 -2.08
CA THR A 300 19.40 3.75 -3.34
C THR A 300 18.51 4.09 -4.52
N LYS A 301 19.10 4.71 -5.55
CA LYS A 301 18.42 5.03 -6.79
C LYS A 301 18.73 3.98 -7.87
N PHE A 302 17.68 3.39 -8.42
CA PHE A 302 17.73 2.52 -9.59
C PHE A 302 17.12 3.23 -10.79
N ASP A 303 17.92 3.42 -11.84
CA ASP A 303 17.49 4.02 -13.09
C ASP A 303 17.60 2.99 -14.22
N ILE A 304 16.46 2.52 -14.74
CA ILE A 304 16.41 1.46 -15.75
C ILE A 304 16.06 1.98 -17.16
N ASN A 305 16.41 3.23 -17.46
CA ASN A 305 16.01 3.90 -18.70
C ASN A 305 16.60 3.35 -20.00
N ASN A 306 17.57 2.45 -19.95
CA ASN A 306 18.37 2.01 -21.12
C ASN A 306 18.39 0.49 -21.37
N LEU A 307 17.36 -0.25 -20.95
CA LEU A 307 17.35 -1.72 -21.16
C LEU A 307 17.26 -2.18 -22.62
N GLY A 308 16.86 -1.30 -23.56
CA GLY A 308 16.75 -1.64 -24.98
C GLY A 308 15.65 -2.66 -25.29
N ASP A 309 15.62 -3.19 -26.53
CA ASP A 309 14.65 -4.22 -26.97
C ASP A 309 15.09 -5.64 -26.54
N ALA A 310 15.41 -5.85 -25.28
CA ALA A 310 15.85 -7.16 -24.81
C ALA A 310 14.64 -8.09 -24.57
N TYR A 311 14.65 -9.27 -25.20
CA TYR A 311 13.62 -10.29 -25.02
C TYR A 311 13.95 -11.19 -23.82
N GLY A 312 12.98 -11.44 -22.93
CA GLY A 312 13.08 -12.45 -21.88
C GLY A 312 13.70 -11.95 -20.55
N ILE A 313 13.71 -10.66 -20.27
CA ILE A 313 14.21 -10.11 -19.00
C ILE A 313 13.18 -10.27 -17.90
N SER A 314 13.63 -10.74 -16.73
CA SER A 314 12.88 -10.67 -15.47
C SER A 314 13.59 -9.74 -14.50
N GLY A 315 12.81 -8.93 -13.73
CA GLY A 315 13.36 -7.98 -12.79
C GLY A 315 14.21 -6.90 -13.42
N GLY A 316 13.62 -5.88 -14.00
CA GLY A 316 14.35 -4.81 -14.70
C GLY A 316 15.46 -4.17 -13.86
N ALA A 317 15.29 -4.09 -12.55
CA ALA A 317 16.33 -3.70 -11.61
C ALA A 317 16.84 -4.93 -10.83
N ILE A 318 15.95 -5.67 -10.14
CA ILE A 318 16.36 -6.70 -9.19
C ILE A 318 15.63 -8.03 -9.48
N VAL A 319 16.37 -9.12 -9.50
CA VAL A 319 15.85 -10.49 -9.38
C VAL A 319 16.32 -11.10 -8.07
N SER A 320 15.39 -11.65 -7.30
CA SER A 320 15.66 -12.35 -6.04
C SER A 320 15.19 -13.78 -6.11
N GLY A 321 16.12 -14.72 -6.20
CA GLY A 321 15.86 -16.15 -6.26
C GLY A 321 16.20 -16.86 -4.97
N ASN A 322 15.22 -17.43 -4.25
CA ASN A 322 15.40 -18.11 -2.95
C ASN A 322 16.27 -17.30 -1.97
N SER A 323 16.03 -16.00 -1.88
CA SER A 323 16.90 -15.05 -1.17
C SER A 323 16.06 -14.11 -0.30
N ASP A 324 16.66 -13.57 0.76
CA ASP A 324 16.04 -12.53 1.57
C ASP A 324 16.43 -11.16 1.03
N LEU A 325 15.44 -10.35 0.69
CA LEU A 325 15.63 -9.02 0.11
C LEU A 325 14.90 -7.97 0.95
N LYS A 326 15.66 -7.04 1.50
CA LYS A 326 15.12 -5.87 2.21
C LYS A 326 15.52 -4.60 1.50
N ILE A 327 14.53 -3.74 1.21
CA ILE A 327 14.71 -2.45 0.54
C ILE A 327 14.01 -1.36 1.36
N ASP A 328 14.73 -0.29 1.68
CA ASP A 328 14.19 0.84 2.41
C ASP A 328 14.59 2.17 1.78
N GLY A 329 13.70 3.16 1.74
CA GLY A 329 13.97 4.52 1.30
C GLY A 329 14.44 4.67 -0.15
N SER A 330 14.23 3.66 -1.01
CA SER A 330 14.84 3.59 -2.34
C SER A 330 13.90 4.05 -3.45
N THR A 331 14.47 4.45 -4.58
CA THR A 331 13.70 4.90 -5.74
C THR A 331 14.04 4.10 -6.99
N PHE A 332 13.00 3.71 -7.72
CA PHE A 332 13.09 3.01 -8.98
C PHE A 332 12.41 3.83 -10.07
N THR A 333 13.12 4.08 -11.17
CA THR A 333 12.60 4.87 -12.28
C THR A 333 12.79 4.17 -13.62
N ALA A 334 11.75 4.19 -14.46
CA ALA A 334 11.79 3.72 -15.83
C ALA A 334 11.07 4.73 -16.74
N SER A 335 11.73 5.23 -17.76
CA SER A 335 11.12 6.18 -18.70
C SER A 335 10.78 5.56 -20.07
N ASN A 336 11.52 4.56 -20.54
CA ASN A 336 11.35 3.98 -21.88
C ASN A 336 11.72 2.48 -21.97
N SER A 337 11.75 1.77 -20.86
CA SER A 337 12.25 0.39 -20.85
C SER A 337 11.12 -0.61 -21.05
N LYS A 338 11.33 -1.61 -21.90
CA LYS A 338 10.47 -2.78 -22.07
C LYS A 338 11.15 -3.98 -21.43
N VAL A 339 10.64 -4.40 -20.29
CA VAL A 339 10.96 -5.69 -19.68
C VAL A 339 9.94 -6.70 -20.21
N THR A 340 10.38 -7.79 -20.78
CA THR A 340 9.50 -8.62 -21.58
C THR A 340 8.83 -9.77 -20.85
N PHE A 341 9.25 -10.12 -19.62
CA PHE A 341 8.68 -11.27 -18.89
C PHE A 341 8.04 -10.87 -17.55
N ALA A 342 8.78 -10.78 -16.46
CA ALA A 342 8.19 -10.57 -15.13
C ALA A 342 8.90 -9.45 -14.33
N GLY A 343 8.14 -8.74 -13.50
CA GLY A 343 8.63 -7.72 -12.58
C GLY A 343 9.37 -6.56 -13.25
N GLY A 344 8.65 -5.53 -13.65
CA GLY A 344 9.25 -4.38 -14.33
C GLY A 344 10.43 -3.76 -13.58
N PHE A 345 10.40 -3.80 -12.25
CA PHE A 345 11.53 -3.41 -11.40
C PHE A 345 12.07 -4.60 -10.61
N ILE A 346 11.19 -5.37 -9.95
CA ILE A 346 11.59 -6.43 -9.02
C ILE A 346 10.87 -7.72 -9.37
N ASP A 347 11.63 -8.80 -9.48
CA ASP A 347 11.11 -10.14 -9.69
C ASP A 347 11.56 -11.08 -8.56
N ILE A 348 10.61 -11.76 -7.92
CA ILE A 348 10.83 -12.70 -6.82
C ILE A 348 10.58 -14.11 -7.32
N VAL A 349 11.58 -14.97 -7.24
CA VAL A 349 11.57 -16.34 -7.74
C VAL A 349 11.84 -17.31 -6.59
N GLY A 350 10.90 -18.21 -6.33
CA GLY A 350 11.05 -19.19 -5.25
C GLY A 350 10.74 -18.65 -3.87
N GLY A 351 11.47 -19.10 -2.85
CA GLY A 351 11.28 -18.73 -1.44
C GLY A 351 12.09 -17.52 -1.01
N GLY A 352 11.94 -17.15 0.27
CA GLY A 352 12.63 -16.05 0.92
C GLY A 352 11.71 -14.94 1.41
N ASN A 353 12.27 -14.01 2.18
CA ASN A 353 11.54 -12.86 2.70
C ASN A 353 11.78 -11.64 1.79
N PHE A 354 10.71 -10.94 1.47
CA PHE A 354 10.78 -9.70 0.73
C PHE A 354 10.18 -8.55 1.55
N GLU A 355 10.96 -7.53 1.79
CA GLU A 355 10.53 -6.31 2.48
C GLU A 355 10.87 -5.08 1.64
N LEU A 356 9.86 -4.24 1.34
CA LEU A 356 10.02 -2.98 0.62
C LEU A 356 9.33 -1.87 1.42
N THR A 357 10.11 -0.93 1.92
CA THR A 357 9.59 0.14 2.77
C THR A 357 10.01 1.53 2.29
N ASN A 358 9.21 2.55 2.62
CA ASN A 358 9.52 3.97 2.40
C ASN A 358 10.00 4.29 0.97
N SER A 359 9.58 3.53 -0.03
CA SER A 359 10.17 3.54 -1.36
C SER A 359 9.21 4.08 -2.44
N THR A 360 9.76 4.39 -3.60
CA THR A 360 8.95 4.85 -4.74
C THR A 360 9.36 4.13 -6.02
N LEU A 361 8.38 3.53 -6.70
CA LEU A 361 8.54 2.87 -7.99
C LEU A 361 7.74 3.64 -9.04
N THR A 362 8.41 4.21 -10.02
CA THR A 362 7.79 5.07 -11.03
C THR A 362 8.12 4.58 -12.44
N GLY A 363 7.09 4.18 -13.17
CA GLY A 363 7.21 3.84 -14.61
C GLY A 363 7.09 5.06 -15.51
N ALA A 364 7.18 4.82 -16.83
CA ALA A 364 7.17 5.84 -17.88
C ALA A 364 5.82 6.55 -18.09
N GLY A 365 4.78 6.15 -17.36
CA GLY A 365 3.41 6.50 -17.69
C GLY A 365 2.89 5.60 -18.80
N SER A 366 1.60 5.33 -18.78
CA SER A 366 1.03 4.39 -19.71
C SER A 366 -0.04 5.05 -20.54
N TRP A 367 0.27 5.25 -21.80
CA TRP A 367 -0.73 5.40 -22.82
C TRP A 367 -0.99 4.03 -23.44
N TRP A 368 -2.15 3.87 -23.98
CA TRP A 368 -2.76 2.71 -24.62
C TRP A 368 -1.84 1.93 -25.59
N ASN A 369 -0.93 2.60 -26.27
CA ASN A 369 0.10 2.03 -27.14
C ASN A 369 1.54 2.28 -26.65
N GLY A 370 1.71 2.72 -25.39
CA GLY A 370 3.02 2.95 -24.81
C GLY A 370 3.75 1.63 -24.48
N PRO A 371 5.06 1.69 -24.24
CA PRO A 371 5.82 0.51 -23.84
C PRO A 371 5.31 0.03 -22.48
N SER A 372 4.93 -1.26 -22.40
CA SER A 372 4.80 -1.96 -21.13
C SER A 372 6.18 -2.14 -20.50
N ILE A 373 6.22 -2.13 -19.18
CA ILE A 373 7.48 -2.44 -18.49
C ILE A 373 7.68 -3.95 -18.45
N SER A 374 6.60 -4.75 -18.33
CA SER A 374 6.70 -6.21 -18.30
C SER A 374 5.44 -6.89 -18.86
N THR A 375 5.49 -8.22 -19.07
CA THR A 375 4.30 -9.03 -19.35
C THR A 375 3.49 -9.23 -18.06
N PHE A 376 4.15 -9.53 -16.94
CA PHE A 376 3.55 -9.82 -15.65
C PHE A 376 4.12 -8.91 -14.57
N GLY A 377 3.26 -8.26 -13.79
CA GLY A 377 3.66 -7.35 -12.71
C GLY A 377 4.49 -6.15 -13.22
N GLY A 378 3.80 -5.07 -13.61
CA GLY A 378 4.47 -3.88 -14.16
C GLY A 378 5.55 -3.29 -13.26
N ALA A 379 5.49 -3.48 -11.96
CA ALA A 379 6.54 -3.11 -11.03
C ALA A 379 7.16 -4.35 -10.38
N ILE A 380 6.33 -5.22 -9.80
CA ILE A 380 6.79 -6.34 -8.98
C ILE A 380 6.09 -7.62 -9.43
N ALA A 381 6.85 -8.67 -9.65
CA ALA A 381 6.31 -10.00 -9.87
C ALA A 381 6.79 -10.98 -8.80
N PHE A 382 5.92 -11.91 -8.44
CA PHE A 382 6.25 -13.14 -7.77
C PHE A 382 5.97 -14.26 -8.77
N GLU A 383 6.99 -14.98 -9.18
CA GLU A 383 6.81 -16.02 -10.19
C GLU A 383 5.98 -17.19 -9.66
N THR A 384 5.39 -17.94 -10.57
CA THR A 384 4.69 -19.20 -10.28
C THR A 384 5.60 -20.17 -9.53
N GLY A 385 5.07 -20.81 -8.48
CA GLY A 385 5.85 -21.67 -7.59
C GLY A 385 6.61 -20.95 -6.49
N SER A 386 6.54 -19.62 -6.43
CA SER A 386 7.13 -18.86 -5.31
C SER A 386 6.40 -19.11 -4.00
N THR A 387 7.18 -19.16 -2.90
CA THR A 387 6.68 -19.37 -1.52
C THR A 387 7.09 -18.23 -0.59
N ALA A 388 7.18 -17.02 -1.13
CA ALA A 388 7.71 -15.87 -0.43
C ALA A 388 6.74 -15.32 0.64
N THR A 389 7.31 -14.84 1.75
CA THR A 389 6.62 -13.92 2.66
C THR A 389 7.07 -12.49 2.34
N ALA A 390 6.11 -11.64 2.03
CA ALA A 390 6.39 -10.32 1.50
C ALA A 390 5.66 -9.22 2.26
N THR A 391 6.35 -8.11 2.50
CA THR A 391 5.75 -6.87 3.04
C THR A 391 6.17 -5.68 2.20
N ILE A 392 5.19 -4.89 1.79
CA ILE A 392 5.42 -3.59 1.16
C ILE A 392 4.72 -2.55 2.03
N ALA A 393 5.48 -1.60 2.57
CA ALA A 393 4.95 -0.60 3.49
C ALA A 393 5.41 0.83 3.14
N ASP A 394 4.55 1.82 3.41
CA ASP A 394 4.87 3.25 3.23
C ASP A 394 5.45 3.56 1.84
N THR A 395 4.98 2.84 0.82
CA THR A 395 5.57 2.81 -0.52
C THR A 395 4.58 3.31 -1.57
N THR A 396 5.10 3.98 -2.59
CA THR A 396 4.30 4.40 -3.73
C THR A 396 4.73 3.70 -5.02
N ILE A 397 3.78 3.04 -5.69
CA ILE A 397 3.96 2.43 -7.01
C ILE A 397 3.06 3.19 -8.00
N LYS A 398 3.64 3.77 -9.04
CA LYS A 398 2.85 4.59 -9.96
C LYS A 398 3.33 4.54 -11.40
N ASN A 399 2.35 4.78 -12.31
CA ASN A 399 2.61 4.93 -13.74
C ASN A 399 3.29 3.69 -14.37
N VAL A 400 2.94 2.50 -13.93
CA VAL A 400 3.49 1.23 -14.45
C VAL A 400 2.44 0.45 -15.25
N THR A 401 2.91 -0.35 -16.19
CA THR A 401 2.06 -1.12 -17.10
C THR A 401 2.60 -2.53 -17.28
N ALA A 402 1.73 -3.53 -17.19
CA ALA A 402 2.01 -4.91 -17.62
C ALA A 402 1.24 -5.27 -18.91
N ASP A 403 1.72 -6.25 -19.65
CA ASP A 403 0.97 -6.70 -20.84
C ASP A 403 -0.24 -7.55 -20.47
N GLU A 404 -0.16 -8.44 -19.46
CA GLU A 404 -1.17 -9.45 -19.16
C GLU A 404 -1.79 -9.36 -17.77
N THR A 405 -0.97 -9.39 -16.70
CA THR A 405 -1.49 -9.46 -15.33
C THR A 405 -0.76 -8.53 -14.37
N GLY A 406 -1.51 -7.97 -13.43
CA GLY A 406 -0.98 -7.10 -12.38
C GLY A 406 -0.26 -5.88 -12.91
N GLY A 407 -0.99 -4.84 -13.30
CA GLY A 407 -0.38 -3.62 -13.82
C GLY A 407 0.74 -3.05 -12.94
N ALA A 408 0.63 -3.25 -11.62
CA ALA A 408 1.70 -2.99 -10.67
C ALA A 408 2.32 -4.28 -10.13
N ILE A 409 1.50 -5.16 -9.55
CA ILE A 409 1.98 -6.34 -8.80
C ILE A 409 1.26 -7.60 -9.32
N THR A 410 2.00 -8.67 -9.59
CA THR A 410 1.41 -9.98 -9.84
C THR A 410 1.90 -11.02 -8.82
N LEU A 411 0.97 -11.80 -8.29
CA LEU A 411 1.24 -12.98 -7.47
C LEU A 411 0.91 -14.22 -8.32
N ALA A 412 1.91 -14.89 -8.81
CA ALA A 412 1.93 -15.94 -9.84
C ALA A 412 1.85 -15.41 -11.28
N THR A 413 2.88 -15.69 -12.06
CA THR A 413 3.01 -15.27 -13.47
C THR A 413 2.22 -16.14 -14.44
N LYS A 414 1.93 -17.38 -14.09
CA LYS A 414 1.08 -18.25 -14.90
C LYS A 414 -0.31 -18.40 -14.32
N ILE A 415 -1.30 -18.28 -15.21
CA ILE A 415 -2.70 -18.51 -14.90
C ILE A 415 -2.91 -20.00 -14.65
N ASN A 416 -3.62 -20.36 -13.58
CA ASN A 416 -3.95 -21.74 -13.16
C ASN A 416 -2.78 -22.56 -12.53
N GLU A 417 -1.61 -22.01 -12.34
CA GLU A 417 -0.57 -22.63 -11.52
C GLU A 417 -0.59 -22.05 -10.12
N GLU A 418 -0.29 -22.86 -9.10
CA GLU A 418 -0.33 -22.45 -7.70
C GLU A 418 0.99 -21.83 -7.28
N ALA A 419 0.94 -20.85 -6.40
CA ALA A 419 2.03 -20.31 -5.64
C ALA A 419 1.55 -20.14 -4.18
N SER A 420 2.43 -19.85 -3.24
CA SER A 420 2.10 -19.69 -1.82
C SER A 420 2.72 -18.40 -1.28
N VAL A 421 2.51 -17.30 -2.00
CA VAL A 421 2.99 -15.98 -1.61
C VAL A 421 2.01 -15.36 -0.62
N ASN A 422 2.53 -14.89 0.51
CA ASN A 422 1.80 -14.09 1.48
C ASN A 422 2.30 -12.66 1.40
N LEU A 423 1.56 -11.79 0.68
CA LEU A 423 1.88 -10.39 0.53
C LEU A 423 1.02 -9.52 1.46
N THR A 424 1.68 -8.70 2.27
CA THR A 424 1.02 -7.64 3.04
C THR A 424 1.42 -6.28 2.50
N LEU A 425 0.43 -5.47 2.14
CA LEU A 425 0.59 -4.05 1.83
C LEU A 425 0.16 -3.23 3.04
N ARG A 426 1.03 -2.33 3.51
CA ARG A 426 0.70 -1.40 4.61
C ARG A 426 0.93 0.03 4.14
N ASN A 427 -0.09 0.87 4.29
CA ASN A 427 0.00 2.29 3.89
C ASN A 427 0.66 2.48 2.52
N THR A 428 0.34 1.57 1.58
CA THR A 428 0.95 1.53 0.25
C THR A 428 0.01 2.15 -0.78
N ASN A 429 0.54 3.02 -1.63
CA ASN A 429 -0.24 3.68 -2.67
C ASN A 429 0.12 3.15 -4.05
N ILE A 430 -0.87 2.61 -4.76
CA ILE A 430 -0.74 2.14 -6.14
C ILE A 430 -1.61 3.05 -7.03
N ILE A 431 -0.98 3.79 -7.94
CA ILE A 431 -1.66 4.88 -8.63
C ILE A 431 -1.38 4.83 -10.13
N ASN A 432 -2.45 4.96 -10.94
CA ASN A 432 -2.35 5.04 -12.40
C ASN A 432 -1.55 3.87 -12.99
N THR A 433 -2.01 2.66 -12.66
CA THR A 433 -1.39 1.41 -13.15
C THR A 433 -2.35 0.68 -14.07
N ARG A 434 -1.85 -0.13 -15.00
CA ARG A 434 -2.73 -0.81 -15.95
C ARG A 434 -2.16 -2.09 -16.52
N THR A 435 -3.04 -2.92 -17.03
CA THR A 435 -2.69 -3.95 -18.00
C THR A 435 -3.05 -3.50 -19.42
N LYS A 436 -2.27 -3.91 -20.43
CA LYS A 436 -2.55 -3.54 -21.81
C LYS A 436 -3.84 -4.18 -22.32
N PHE A 437 -4.62 -3.36 -22.99
CA PHE A 437 -5.75 -3.83 -23.75
C PHE A 437 -5.26 -4.35 -25.12
N ALA A 438 -5.00 -5.62 -25.23
CA ALA A 438 -4.65 -6.23 -26.50
C ALA A 438 -5.38 -7.56 -26.63
N TRP A 439 -6.63 -7.59 -27.11
CA TRP A 439 -7.37 -8.80 -27.53
C TRP A 439 -7.37 -9.96 -26.53
N LYS A 440 -6.73 -9.80 -25.37
CA LYS A 440 -6.53 -10.77 -24.31
C LYS A 440 -7.38 -10.45 -23.10
N ASP A 441 -7.56 -11.43 -22.27
CA ASP A 441 -8.29 -11.38 -21.01
C ASP A 441 -7.37 -10.89 -19.89
N THR A 442 -6.97 -9.62 -19.94
CA THR A 442 -6.02 -9.06 -18.96
C THR A 442 -6.65 -8.89 -17.58
N ARG A 443 -5.83 -9.01 -16.52
CA ARG A 443 -6.29 -9.18 -15.15
C ARG A 443 -5.54 -8.29 -14.15
N GLY A 444 -6.31 -7.57 -13.30
CA GLY A 444 -5.79 -6.74 -12.24
C GLY A 444 -5.00 -5.53 -12.74
N GLY A 445 -5.68 -4.40 -12.90
CA GLY A 445 -5.04 -3.15 -13.35
C GLY A 445 -3.95 -2.67 -12.40
N ALA A 446 -4.12 -2.93 -11.10
CA ALA A 446 -3.07 -2.77 -10.11
C ALA A 446 -2.49 -4.13 -9.71
N ILE A 447 -3.31 -5.04 -9.21
CA ILE A 447 -2.84 -6.29 -8.59
C ILE A 447 -3.56 -7.49 -9.17
N HIS A 448 -2.80 -8.53 -9.53
CA HIS A 448 -3.29 -9.87 -9.81
C HIS A 448 -2.91 -10.82 -8.68
N VAL A 449 -3.89 -11.47 -8.07
CA VAL A 449 -3.69 -12.48 -7.03
C VAL A 449 -4.04 -13.85 -7.61
N GLY A 450 -3.04 -14.61 -7.98
CA GLY A 450 -3.20 -15.97 -8.49
C GLY A 450 -3.58 -16.96 -7.39
N LYS A 451 -4.02 -18.16 -7.82
CA LYS A 451 -4.48 -19.23 -6.93
C LYS A 451 -3.41 -19.61 -5.89
N GLY A 452 -3.84 -19.88 -4.65
CA GLY A 452 -2.96 -20.26 -3.55
C GLY A 452 -2.24 -19.09 -2.83
N ASN A 453 -2.31 -17.87 -3.41
CA ASN A 453 -1.68 -16.70 -2.83
C ASN A 453 -2.63 -15.93 -1.91
N THR A 454 -2.05 -15.20 -0.97
CA THR A 454 -2.76 -14.31 -0.06
C THR A 454 -2.26 -12.88 -0.21
N LEU A 455 -3.17 -11.95 -0.40
CA LEU A 455 -2.94 -10.51 -0.36
C LEU A 455 -3.71 -9.91 0.81
N ARG A 456 -2.99 -9.25 1.71
CA ARG A 456 -3.58 -8.42 2.76
C ARG A 456 -3.24 -6.95 2.51
N ILE A 457 -4.23 -6.07 2.60
CA ILE A 457 -4.05 -4.62 2.48
C ILE A 457 -4.51 -3.95 3.77
N ASP A 458 -3.58 -3.29 4.46
CA ASP A 458 -3.79 -2.56 5.71
C ASP A 458 -3.46 -1.07 5.49
N GLY A 459 -4.42 -0.31 5.00
CA GLY A 459 -4.25 1.12 4.69
C GLY A 459 -3.58 1.40 3.34
N GLY A 460 -3.53 2.67 2.98
CA GLY A 460 -3.07 3.13 1.68
C GLY A 460 -4.17 3.13 0.61
N SER A 461 -3.79 3.17 -0.65
CA SER A 461 -4.76 3.32 -1.73
C SER A 461 -4.40 2.62 -3.02
N ILE A 462 -5.43 2.15 -3.77
CA ILE A 462 -5.33 1.72 -5.16
C ILE A 462 -6.24 2.62 -6.00
N LYS A 463 -5.63 3.46 -6.84
CA LYS A 463 -6.34 4.51 -7.58
C LYS A 463 -6.04 4.53 -9.07
N ASP A 464 -7.06 4.91 -9.85
CA ASP A 464 -6.94 5.21 -11.28
C ASP A 464 -6.28 4.09 -12.09
N SER A 465 -6.51 2.85 -11.70
CA SER A 465 -5.94 1.68 -12.37
C SER A 465 -6.93 1.09 -13.38
N PHE A 466 -6.40 0.40 -14.40
CA PHE A 466 -7.20 -0.10 -15.52
C PHE A 466 -6.82 -1.52 -15.95
N SER A 467 -7.84 -2.37 -16.23
CA SER A 467 -7.69 -3.71 -16.79
C SER A 467 -8.95 -4.15 -17.55
N VAL A 468 -8.91 -5.30 -18.19
CA VAL A 468 -10.13 -5.93 -18.73
C VAL A 468 -10.99 -6.51 -17.61
N LYS A 469 -10.37 -7.15 -16.62
CA LYS A 469 -11.03 -7.69 -15.43
C LYS A 469 -10.30 -7.23 -14.16
N GLY A 470 -11.04 -6.71 -13.18
CA GLY A 470 -10.49 -6.15 -11.96
C GLY A 470 -9.66 -4.90 -12.22
N GLY A 471 -10.32 -3.75 -12.37
CA GLY A 471 -9.62 -2.49 -12.63
C GLY A 471 -8.53 -2.20 -11.60
N ALA A 472 -8.81 -2.46 -10.32
CA ALA A 472 -7.80 -2.49 -9.28
C ALA A 472 -7.25 -3.91 -9.09
N ILE A 473 -8.08 -4.84 -8.63
CA ILE A 473 -7.65 -6.18 -8.20
C ILE A 473 -8.39 -7.27 -8.97
N TYR A 474 -7.63 -8.23 -9.48
CA TYR A 474 -8.16 -9.52 -9.93
C TYR A 474 -7.76 -10.59 -8.91
N ASN A 475 -8.74 -11.30 -8.34
CA ASN A 475 -8.54 -12.27 -7.27
C ASN A 475 -8.95 -13.68 -7.68
N ASP A 476 -7.99 -14.59 -7.81
CA ASP A 476 -8.16 -16.05 -7.87
C ASP A 476 -7.70 -16.74 -6.56
N GLY A 477 -7.08 -16.00 -5.64
CA GLY A 477 -6.55 -16.47 -4.37
C GLY A 477 -7.36 -16.00 -3.16
N THR A 478 -6.68 -15.43 -2.18
CA THR A 478 -7.27 -14.81 -0.99
C THR A 478 -6.90 -13.34 -0.92
N VAL A 479 -7.90 -12.47 -0.78
CA VAL A 479 -7.72 -11.03 -0.58
C VAL A 479 -8.42 -10.60 0.69
N GLU A 480 -7.68 -9.92 1.57
CA GLU A 480 -8.17 -9.30 2.79
C GLU A 480 -7.94 -7.79 2.73
N LEU A 481 -9.01 -7.02 2.74
CA LEU A 481 -8.95 -5.56 2.77
C LEU A 481 -9.26 -5.10 4.20
N GLY A 482 -8.24 -4.64 4.90
CA GLY A 482 -8.34 -4.14 6.27
C GLY A 482 -7.79 -2.72 6.39
N GLY A 483 -7.85 -2.18 7.62
CA GLY A 483 -7.38 -0.82 7.92
C GLY A 483 -8.37 0.28 7.52
N ALA A 484 -8.71 1.16 8.46
CA ALA A 484 -9.73 2.21 8.26
C ALA A 484 -9.44 3.15 7.07
N GLU A 485 -8.21 3.23 6.62
CA GLU A 485 -7.75 4.12 5.56
C GLU A 485 -7.50 3.40 4.22
N THR A 486 -7.85 2.11 4.10
CA THR A 486 -7.72 1.38 2.82
C THR A 486 -8.73 1.93 1.81
N GLU A 487 -8.25 2.47 0.70
CA GLU A 487 -9.08 3.07 -0.34
C GLU A 487 -8.86 2.38 -1.69
N ILE A 488 -9.93 1.93 -2.34
CA ILE A 488 -9.93 1.43 -3.72
C ILE A 488 -10.87 2.30 -4.54
N SER A 489 -10.31 3.27 -5.27
CA SER A 489 -11.13 4.31 -5.91
C SER A 489 -10.67 4.70 -7.31
N GLY A 490 -11.62 5.12 -8.14
CA GLY A 490 -11.33 5.63 -9.49
C GLY A 490 -10.82 4.55 -10.46
N ASN A 491 -10.85 3.27 -10.09
CA ASN A 491 -10.36 2.19 -10.94
C ASN A 491 -11.39 1.79 -11.99
N THR A 492 -10.93 1.35 -13.13
CA THR A 492 -11.80 1.05 -14.29
C THR A 492 -11.50 -0.32 -14.87
N ALA A 493 -12.54 -1.12 -15.03
CA ALA A 493 -12.46 -2.36 -15.81
C ALA A 493 -13.17 -2.21 -17.16
N TYR A 494 -12.61 -2.83 -18.20
CA TYR A 494 -13.29 -2.86 -19.50
C TYR A 494 -14.53 -3.76 -19.47
N LYS A 495 -14.44 -4.94 -18.82
CA LYS A 495 -15.53 -5.93 -18.80
C LYS A 495 -16.15 -6.12 -17.41
N TYR A 496 -15.37 -6.40 -16.38
CA TYR A 496 -15.88 -6.89 -15.11
C TYR A 496 -15.09 -6.37 -13.92
N GLY A 497 -15.78 -5.85 -12.90
CA GLY A 497 -15.21 -5.46 -11.63
C GLY A 497 -14.28 -4.25 -11.72
N GLY A 498 -14.81 -3.04 -11.80
CA GLY A 498 -14.02 -1.81 -11.89
C GLY A 498 -13.03 -1.69 -10.74
N GLY A 499 -13.48 -1.96 -9.50
CA GLY A 499 -12.61 -2.15 -8.36
C GLY A 499 -12.03 -3.57 -8.37
N ILE A 500 -12.83 -4.57 -8.08
CA ILE A 500 -12.39 -5.94 -7.85
C ILE A 500 -13.16 -6.95 -8.71
N TYR A 501 -12.44 -7.84 -9.37
CA TYR A 501 -12.96 -9.08 -9.90
C TYR A 501 -12.62 -10.21 -8.93
N ASN A 502 -13.64 -10.82 -8.31
CA ASN A 502 -13.44 -11.85 -7.30
C ASN A 502 -13.82 -13.24 -7.81
N ASN A 503 -12.85 -14.12 -7.94
CA ASN A 503 -13.03 -15.55 -8.22
C ASN A 503 -12.37 -16.43 -7.13
N GLY A 504 -11.98 -15.84 -6.04
CA GLY A 504 -11.36 -16.48 -4.87
C GLY A 504 -12.04 -16.09 -3.55
N THR A 505 -11.30 -16.07 -2.48
CA THR A 505 -11.79 -15.60 -1.17
C THR A 505 -11.57 -14.11 -1.05
N LEU A 506 -12.61 -13.35 -0.70
CA LEU A 506 -12.53 -11.90 -0.51
C LEU A 506 -13.17 -11.51 0.82
N LEU A 507 -12.38 -10.83 1.65
CA LEU A 507 -12.85 -10.16 2.85
C LEU A 507 -12.69 -8.63 2.67
N VAL A 508 -13.80 -7.90 2.78
CA VAL A 508 -13.81 -6.44 2.84
C VAL A 508 -14.16 -6.05 4.28
N ASP A 509 -13.15 -5.62 5.03
CA ASP A 509 -13.31 -5.23 6.44
C ASP A 509 -13.44 -3.71 6.58
N THR A 510 -12.35 -2.97 6.68
CA THR A 510 -12.39 -1.51 6.90
C THR A 510 -11.98 -0.73 5.64
N ALA A 511 -12.30 -1.26 4.47
CA ALA A 511 -11.93 -0.66 3.19
C ALA A 511 -13.07 0.22 2.64
N ASN A 512 -12.67 1.23 1.85
CA ASN A 512 -13.55 2.16 1.16
C ASN A 512 -13.44 1.95 -0.36
N LEU A 513 -14.51 1.43 -0.98
CA LEU A 513 -14.60 1.20 -2.42
C LEU A 513 -15.51 2.26 -3.06
N THR A 514 -14.92 3.21 -3.80
CA THR A 514 -15.64 4.34 -4.35
C THR A 514 -15.20 4.73 -5.75
N ASN A 515 -16.10 5.31 -6.52
CA ASN A 515 -15.81 5.83 -7.86
C ASN A 515 -15.20 4.82 -8.84
N ASN A 516 -15.26 3.52 -8.55
CA ASN A 516 -14.83 2.51 -9.50
C ASN A 516 -15.83 2.39 -10.64
N SER A 517 -15.38 1.98 -11.81
CA SER A 517 -16.23 1.97 -13.01
C SER A 517 -15.96 0.77 -13.92
N LYS A 518 -16.98 0.38 -14.65
CA LYS A 518 -16.92 -0.55 -15.77
C LYS A 518 -17.21 0.24 -17.05
N VAL A 519 -16.44 0.02 -18.10
CA VAL A 519 -16.72 0.58 -19.43
C VAL A 519 -17.52 -0.45 -20.20
N SER A 520 -18.73 -0.08 -20.66
CA SER A 520 -19.53 -1.03 -21.38
C SER A 520 -19.05 -1.18 -22.83
N ASP A 521 -19.11 -2.37 -23.20
CA ASP A 521 -19.17 -3.12 -24.41
C ASP A 521 -18.14 -3.01 -25.54
N GLY A 522 -17.87 -4.07 -25.94
CA GLY A 522 -17.68 -4.84 -27.13
C GLY A 522 -17.31 -4.20 -28.46
N THR A 523 -17.02 -2.96 -28.61
CA THR A 523 -16.45 -2.39 -29.82
C THR A 523 -14.97 -2.03 -29.60
N ALA A 524 -14.09 -2.91 -30.04
CA ALA A 524 -12.68 -2.62 -30.20
C ALA A 524 -12.51 -1.31 -31.00
N GLY A 525 -11.95 -0.29 -30.35
CA GLY A 525 -11.69 1.03 -30.94
C GLY A 525 -12.37 2.22 -30.26
N ALA A 526 -13.20 2.00 -29.23
CA ALA A 526 -13.85 3.08 -28.45
C ALA A 526 -12.99 3.64 -27.29
N GLU A 527 -11.73 3.48 -27.36
CA GLU A 527 -10.78 3.44 -26.26
C GLU A 527 -10.38 4.79 -25.73
N GLU A 528 -10.38 5.79 -26.58
CA GLU A 528 -9.92 7.12 -26.21
C GLU A 528 -11.08 8.11 -25.95
N ASN A 529 -12.28 7.78 -26.43
CA ASN A 529 -13.45 8.64 -26.38
C ASN A 529 -14.74 7.96 -25.92
N ALA A 530 -14.67 6.77 -25.33
CA ALA A 530 -15.84 6.24 -24.64
C ALA A 530 -16.17 7.25 -23.55
N GLY A 531 -17.05 8.17 -23.84
CA GLY A 531 -17.72 8.96 -22.85
C GLY A 531 -18.09 7.97 -21.76
N LYS A 532 -17.60 8.19 -20.53
CA LYS A 532 -17.81 7.35 -19.37
C LYS A 532 -19.30 7.09 -19.17
N THR A 533 -19.87 6.20 -19.98
CA THR A 533 -21.16 5.61 -19.68
C THR A 533 -20.85 4.64 -18.55
N THR A 534 -20.95 5.16 -17.36
CA THR A 534 -20.75 4.44 -16.12
C THR A 534 -21.83 3.37 -16.02
N GLU A 535 -21.53 2.16 -16.49
CA GLU A 535 -22.27 1.01 -16.06
C GLU A 535 -21.91 0.79 -14.59
N TYR A 536 -22.93 0.78 -13.75
CA TYR A 536 -22.74 0.64 -12.31
C TYR A 536 -22.65 -0.83 -11.89
N ALA A 537 -23.19 -1.75 -12.70
CA ALA A 537 -23.29 -3.17 -12.34
C ALA A 537 -21.92 -3.84 -12.22
N GLY A 538 -21.54 -4.22 -10.99
CA GLY A 538 -20.22 -4.75 -10.67
C GLY A 538 -19.10 -3.73 -10.78
N ALA A 539 -19.41 -2.44 -10.65
CA ALA A 539 -18.42 -1.40 -10.74
C ALA A 539 -17.42 -1.46 -9.57
N ASN A 540 -17.92 -1.69 -8.36
CA ASN A 540 -17.03 -1.92 -7.22
C ASN A 540 -16.50 -3.34 -7.19
N ILE A 541 -17.38 -4.34 -7.19
CA ILE A 541 -16.98 -5.75 -7.12
C ILE A 541 -17.81 -6.57 -8.11
N TYR A 542 -17.15 -7.38 -8.92
CA TYR A 542 -17.75 -8.44 -9.70
C TYR A 542 -17.38 -9.80 -9.10
N ALA A 543 -18.34 -10.48 -8.49
CA ALA A 543 -18.11 -11.63 -7.65
C ALA A 543 -18.55 -12.93 -8.31
N LYS A 544 -17.60 -13.82 -8.61
CA LYS A 544 -17.83 -15.22 -8.99
C LYS A 544 -17.82 -16.17 -7.79
N LYS A 545 -17.35 -15.71 -6.66
CA LYS A 545 -17.34 -16.41 -5.36
C LYS A 545 -17.83 -15.46 -4.29
N ASP A 546 -18.18 -16.00 -3.14
CA ASP A 546 -18.68 -15.24 -2.01
C ASP A 546 -17.79 -14.03 -1.66
N VAL A 547 -18.44 -12.94 -1.27
CA VAL A 547 -17.77 -11.73 -0.77
C VAL A 547 -18.13 -11.54 0.69
N THR A 548 -17.16 -11.64 1.56
CA THR A 548 -17.34 -11.40 2.99
C THR A 548 -17.20 -9.90 3.30
N ILE A 549 -18.19 -9.34 3.99
CA ILE A 549 -18.27 -7.91 4.32
C ILE A 549 -18.47 -7.75 5.82
N THR A 550 -17.70 -6.85 6.45
CA THR A 550 -17.91 -6.42 7.83
C THR A 550 -18.73 -5.11 7.90
N PRO A 551 -19.25 -4.74 9.06
CA PRO A 551 -19.97 -3.47 9.25
C PRO A 551 -19.13 -2.20 8.95
N ASN A 552 -17.81 -2.34 8.93
CA ASN A 552 -16.89 -1.22 8.75
C ASN A 552 -16.57 -0.93 7.27
N ALA A 553 -16.89 -1.87 6.37
CA ALA A 553 -16.69 -1.70 4.94
C ALA A 553 -17.55 -0.56 4.40
N LYS A 554 -16.98 0.27 3.53
CA LYS A 554 -17.66 1.43 2.93
C LYS A 554 -17.74 1.30 1.42
N PHE A 555 -18.89 1.61 0.89
CA PHE A 555 -19.16 1.61 -0.54
C PHE A 555 -19.89 2.90 -0.93
N ASP A 556 -19.67 3.37 -2.15
CA ASP A 556 -20.52 4.40 -2.76
C ASP A 556 -21.82 3.78 -3.31
N GLU A 557 -22.55 4.55 -4.10
CA GLU A 557 -23.79 4.09 -4.74
C GLU A 557 -23.61 3.01 -5.83
N LYS A 558 -22.35 2.65 -6.17
CA LYS A 558 -22.04 1.64 -7.16
C LYS A 558 -22.08 0.26 -6.55
N ASP A 559 -22.41 -0.76 -7.35
CA ASP A 559 -22.81 -2.04 -6.82
C ASP A 559 -21.72 -3.11 -6.69
N ILE A 560 -22.08 -4.13 -5.92
CA ILE A 560 -21.47 -5.45 -5.95
C ILE A 560 -22.36 -6.34 -6.83
N ARG A 561 -21.79 -6.91 -7.89
CA ARG A 561 -22.50 -7.90 -8.70
C ARG A 561 -22.15 -9.30 -8.22
N VAL A 562 -23.15 -10.04 -7.78
CA VAL A 562 -23.07 -11.47 -7.50
C VAL A 562 -23.58 -12.27 -8.71
N LEU A 563 -22.95 -13.41 -8.98
CA LEU A 563 -23.29 -14.26 -10.10
C LEU A 563 -24.05 -15.50 -9.63
N ASP A 564 -25.30 -15.60 -10.01
CA ASP A 564 -26.22 -16.69 -9.77
C ASP A 564 -26.08 -17.40 -8.40
N GLN A 565 -26.25 -18.72 -8.34
CA GLN A 565 -26.18 -19.48 -7.07
C GLN A 565 -24.76 -19.78 -6.59
N GLU A 566 -23.70 -19.34 -7.31
CA GLU A 566 -22.31 -19.65 -6.96
C GLU A 566 -21.68 -18.58 -6.06
N SER A 567 -22.27 -17.41 -5.92
CA SER A 567 -21.75 -16.33 -5.12
C SER A 567 -22.83 -15.59 -4.32
N SER A 568 -22.49 -15.17 -3.14
CA SER A 568 -23.36 -14.39 -2.25
C SER A 568 -22.54 -13.41 -1.40
N ILE A 569 -23.23 -12.51 -0.74
CA ILE A 569 -22.62 -11.66 0.29
C ILE A 569 -22.63 -12.43 1.60
N ILE A 570 -21.47 -12.55 2.23
CA ILE A 570 -21.34 -13.08 3.60
C ILE A 570 -21.22 -11.90 4.57
N LEU A 571 -22.21 -11.75 5.46
CA LEU A 571 -22.21 -10.68 6.46
C LEU A 571 -21.53 -11.16 7.75
N LYS A 572 -20.51 -10.43 8.20
CA LYS A 572 -19.83 -10.62 9.50
C LYS A 572 -20.35 -9.68 10.61
N GLY A 573 -21.50 -9.06 10.41
CA GLY A 573 -22.17 -8.17 11.33
C GLY A 573 -23.24 -7.38 10.63
N ALA A 574 -23.99 -6.58 11.38
CA ALA A 574 -25.07 -5.75 10.86
C ALA A 574 -24.54 -4.70 9.87
N LEU A 575 -25.24 -4.54 8.76
CA LEU A 575 -24.94 -3.48 7.81
C LEU A 575 -25.20 -2.11 8.47
N THR A 576 -24.28 -1.17 8.24
CA THR A 576 -24.39 0.20 8.78
C THR A 576 -24.77 1.22 7.70
N GLN A 577 -24.80 0.80 6.45
CA GLN A 577 -25.12 1.65 5.30
C GLN A 577 -25.82 0.85 4.21
N LYS A 578 -26.46 1.56 3.30
CA LYS A 578 -27.05 0.99 2.09
C LYS A 578 -25.97 0.38 1.22
N LEU A 579 -26.19 -0.84 0.76
CA LEU A 579 -25.31 -1.57 -0.14
C LEU A 579 -26.09 -1.94 -1.40
N ASN A 580 -25.65 -1.43 -2.54
CA ASN A 580 -26.24 -1.80 -3.82
C ASN A 580 -25.68 -3.14 -4.28
N VAL A 581 -26.56 -4.09 -4.52
CA VAL A 581 -26.20 -5.43 -5.01
C VAL A 581 -26.99 -5.73 -6.27
N SER A 582 -26.32 -6.18 -7.31
CA SER A 582 -26.97 -6.70 -8.53
C SER A 582 -26.76 -8.21 -8.65
N ILE A 583 -27.73 -8.90 -9.22
CA ILE A 583 -27.63 -10.32 -9.54
C ILE A 583 -27.49 -10.46 -11.05
N SER A 584 -26.46 -11.19 -11.48
CA SER A 584 -26.29 -11.54 -12.88
C SER A 584 -26.54 -13.03 -13.09
N GLU A 585 -27.26 -13.37 -14.10
CA GLU A 585 -27.61 -14.76 -14.44
C GLU A 585 -26.66 -15.41 -15.45
N GLN A 586 -25.57 -14.79 -15.82
CA GLN A 586 -24.63 -15.47 -16.68
C GLN A 586 -23.85 -16.53 -15.89
N ALA A 587 -24.41 -17.72 -15.82
CA ALA A 587 -23.63 -18.93 -15.67
C ALA A 587 -22.60 -18.98 -16.80
N GLY A 588 -21.33 -18.67 -16.50
CA GLY A 588 -20.13 -19.12 -17.18
C GLY A 588 -20.07 -19.21 -18.71
N GLY A 589 -20.96 -18.59 -19.47
CA GLY A 589 -21.00 -18.72 -20.91
C GLY A 589 -20.90 -17.37 -21.63
N GLU A 590 -20.04 -17.29 -22.63
CA GLU A 590 -19.83 -16.12 -23.49
C GLU A 590 -21.03 -15.82 -24.42
N ASN A 591 -22.18 -16.44 -24.20
CA ASN A 591 -23.37 -16.30 -25.03
C ASN A 591 -24.48 -15.61 -24.25
N ASN A 592 -24.98 -14.51 -24.79
CA ASN A 592 -26.13 -13.69 -24.46
C ASN A 592 -27.42 -14.47 -24.15
N GLU A 593 -27.51 -15.18 -23.06
CA GLU A 593 -28.80 -15.69 -22.59
C GLU A 593 -29.37 -14.71 -21.56
N THR A 594 -30.62 -14.32 -21.81
CA THR A 594 -31.39 -13.38 -20.97
C THR A 594 -31.51 -13.92 -19.55
N PRO A 595 -31.20 -13.12 -18.54
CA PRO A 595 -31.29 -13.54 -17.16
C PRO A 595 -32.72 -13.95 -16.79
N LYS A 596 -32.88 -15.12 -16.26
CA LYS A 596 -34.16 -15.56 -15.65
C LYS A 596 -34.08 -15.28 -14.15
N ARG A 597 -34.40 -14.04 -13.74
CA ARG A 597 -34.54 -13.72 -12.32
C ARG A 597 -35.52 -14.67 -11.69
N GLN A 598 -35.09 -15.30 -10.61
CA GLN A 598 -35.90 -16.29 -9.91
C GLN A 598 -36.13 -15.83 -8.45
N VAL A 599 -37.37 -15.81 -8.04
CA VAL A 599 -37.71 -15.59 -6.64
C VAL A 599 -37.01 -16.64 -5.77
N GLY A 600 -36.40 -16.21 -4.65
CA GLY A 600 -35.69 -17.08 -3.73
C GLY A 600 -34.18 -17.22 -3.97
N TYR A 601 -33.61 -16.53 -4.97
CA TYR A 601 -32.17 -16.53 -5.12
C TYR A 601 -31.46 -15.97 -3.91
N LEU A 602 -30.43 -16.67 -3.43
CA LEU A 602 -29.59 -16.27 -2.31
C LEU A 602 -28.77 -15.02 -2.66
N VAL A 603 -28.94 -13.97 -1.89
CA VAL A 603 -28.19 -12.71 -2.03
C VAL A 603 -27.18 -12.54 -0.93
N ALA A 604 -27.60 -12.78 0.34
CA ALA A 604 -26.70 -12.68 1.47
C ALA A 604 -27.04 -13.72 2.55
N LYS A 605 -25.99 -14.12 3.28
CA LYS A 605 -26.06 -15.02 4.43
C LYS A 605 -25.10 -14.53 5.52
N GLY A 606 -25.28 -15.01 6.75
CA GLY A 606 -24.30 -14.78 7.81
C GLY A 606 -23.07 -15.69 7.68
N ASP A 607 -22.00 -15.34 8.38
CA ASP A 607 -20.75 -16.10 8.41
C ASP A 607 -20.76 -17.28 9.41
N GLY A 608 -21.89 -17.54 10.05
CA GLY A 608 -22.04 -18.53 11.13
C GLY A 608 -21.91 -17.94 12.53
N THR A 609 -21.30 -16.77 12.69
CA THR A 609 -21.28 -16.00 13.95
C THR A 609 -22.29 -14.88 13.99
N TYR A 610 -22.66 -14.37 12.84
CA TYR A 610 -23.70 -13.37 12.64
C TYR A 610 -24.89 -13.94 11.89
N THR A 611 -26.09 -13.50 12.29
CA THR A 611 -27.36 -13.87 11.65
C THR A 611 -27.99 -12.63 11.02
N PRO A 612 -28.18 -12.58 9.69
CA PRO A 612 -28.81 -11.45 9.02
C PRO A 612 -30.21 -11.13 9.57
N THR A 613 -30.50 -9.85 9.56
CA THR A 613 -31.76 -9.29 10.11
C THR A 613 -32.63 -8.67 9.00
N LYS A 614 -33.86 -8.28 9.35
CA LYS A 614 -34.72 -7.51 8.44
C LYS A 614 -34.13 -6.15 8.08
N GLU A 615 -33.37 -5.54 8.99
CA GLU A 615 -32.70 -4.26 8.70
C GLU A 615 -31.55 -4.45 7.70
N ASP A 616 -30.81 -5.55 7.78
CA ASP A 616 -29.79 -5.87 6.76
C ASP A 616 -30.42 -6.07 5.37
N ALA A 617 -31.56 -6.79 5.32
CA ALA A 617 -32.28 -6.96 4.06
C ALA A 617 -32.76 -5.62 3.46
N LYS A 618 -33.19 -4.66 4.27
CA LYS A 618 -33.58 -3.31 3.83
C LYS A 618 -32.39 -2.48 3.33
N LEU A 619 -31.22 -2.68 3.93
CA LEU A 619 -30.01 -1.98 3.55
C LEU A 619 -29.35 -2.59 2.29
N LEU A 620 -29.60 -3.87 2.00
CA LEU A 620 -29.26 -4.46 0.72
C LEU A 620 -30.26 -3.96 -0.33
N HIS A 621 -29.77 -3.22 -1.30
CA HIS A 621 -30.63 -2.61 -2.31
C HIS A 621 -30.44 -3.30 -3.67
N TYR A 622 -31.55 -3.76 -4.27
CA TYR A 622 -31.51 -4.31 -5.61
C TYR A 622 -31.20 -3.23 -6.64
N PHE A 623 -30.16 -3.46 -7.44
CA PHE A 623 -29.69 -2.50 -8.43
C PHE A 623 -29.68 -3.13 -9.82
N THR A 624 -30.34 -2.51 -10.79
CA THR A 624 -30.51 -3.04 -12.15
C THR A 624 -30.04 -2.11 -13.27
N ARG A 625 -29.12 -1.20 -13.04
CA ARG A 625 -28.51 -0.53 -14.19
C ARG A 625 -27.55 -1.46 -14.94
N ASP A 626 -28.12 -2.51 -15.53
CA ASP A 626 -27.51 -3.20 -16.64
C ASP A 626 -28.04 -2.58 -17.92
N THR A 627 -27.15 -2.15 -18.73
CA THR A 627 -27.33 -1.90 -20.16
C THR A 627 -27.30 -0.46 -20.63
N VAL A 628 -26.24 -0.22 -21.31
CA VAL A 628 -26.28 0.49 -22.57
C VAL A 628 -26.35 -0.59 -23.68
N GLY A 629 -27.44 -0.70 -24.39
CA GLY A 629 -27.47 -1.37 -25.69
C GLY A 629 -28.35 -2.60 -25.89
N VAL A 630 -29.11 -3.08 -24.89
CA VAL A 630 -30.13 -4.12 -25.12
C VAL A 630 -31.51 -3.52 -25.02
N SER A 631 -32.22 -3.50 -26.15
CA SER A 631 -33.50 -2.83 -26.34
C SER A 631 -34.67 -3.34 -25.50
N ASP A 632 -34.50 -4.39 -24.72
CA ASP A 632 -35.54 -5.04 -23.91
C ASP A 632 -35.47 -4.72 -22.40
N TYR A 633 -34.51 -3.88 -21.95
CA TYR A 633 -34.37 -3.49 -20.56
C TYR A 633 -34.80 -2.03 -20.25
N ASN A 634 -35.54 -1.42 -21.16
CA ASN A 634 -36.17 -0.08 -20.91
C ASN A 634 -37.34 -0.13 -19.93
N ASP A 635 -37.56 -1.24 -19.22
CA ASP A 635 -38.59 -1.30 -18.20
C ASP A 635 -38.10 -0.73 -16.88
N HIS A 636 -38.19 0.59 -16.74
CA HIS A 636 -38.02 1.29 -15.46
C HIS A 636 -38.97 0.75 -14.38
N ASP A 637 -40.02 0.09 -14.76
CA ASP A 637 -40.97 -0.60 -13.89
C ASP A 637 -40.34 -1.87 -13.25
N SER A 638 -39.30 -2.43 -13.85
CA SER A 638 -38.68 -3.67 -13.31
C SER A 638 -38.01 -3.45 -11.96
N LEU A 639 -37.44 -2.24 -11.69
CA LEU A 639 -36.88 -1.89 -10.39
C LEU A 639 -37.91 -1.81 -9.26
N ALA A 640 -39.13 -1.40 -9.60
CA ALA A 640 -40.22 -1.35 -8.65
C ALA A 640 -40.75 -2.77 -8.28
N LYS A 641 -40.39 -3.80 -9.08
CA LYS A 641 -40.91 -5.16 -8.94
C LYS A 641 -40.03 -6.07 -8.06
N TRP A 642 -38.78 -5.74 -7.82
CA TRP A 642 -37.83 -6.59 -7.12
C TRP A 642 -37.33 -5.99 -5.82
N ASP A 643 -37.05 -6.86 -4.83
CA ASP A 643 -36.53 -6.48 -3.54
C ASP A 643 -35.72 -7.60 -2.89
N TYR A 644 -34.95 -7.28 -1.88
CA TYR A 644 -34.26 -8.25 -1.04
C TYR A 644 -34.97 -8.44 0.28
N VAL A 645 -35.23 -9.67 0.65
CA VAL A 645 -36.05 -10.02 1.81
C VAL A 645 -35.35 -11.07 2.65
N LEU A 646 -35.46 -10.89 3.98
CA LEU A 646 -35.02 -11.92 4.91
C LEU A 646 -35.96 -13.13 4.82
N ASN A 647 -35.39 -14.30 4.52
CA ASN A 647 -36.04 -15.58 4.68
C ASN A 647 -35.88 -16.04 6.13
N PRO A 648 -36.96 -16.06 6.95
CA PRO A 648 -36.85 -16.36 8.36
C PRO A 648 -36.56 -17.84 8.66
N GLU A 649 -36.69 -18.76 7.69
CA GLU A 649 -36.48 -20.18 7.91
C GLU A 649 -35.02 -20.55 8.05
N ASN A 650 -34.15 -19.86 7.30
CA ASN A 650 -32.72 -20.09 7.27
C ASN A 650 -31.90 -18.83 7.54
N ASN A 651 -32.58 -17.72 7.85
CA ASN A 651 -31.96 -16.42 8.12
C ASN A 651 -31.01 -15.94 7.00
N THR A 652 -31.42 -16.15 5.76
CA THR A 652 -30.69 -15.64 4.57
C THR A 652 -31.49 -14.52 3.92
N VAL A 653 -30.81 -13.64 3.21
CA VAL A 653 -31.47 -12.63 2.38
C VAL A 653 -31.57 -13.16 0.95
N VAL A 654 -32.78 -13.13 0.41
CA VAL A 654 -33.08 -13.69 -0.90
C VAL A 654 -33.76 -12.65 -1.80
N LEU A 655 -33.72 -12.87 -3.12
CA LEU A 655 -34.43 -12.07 -4.09
C LEU A 655 -35.93 -12.38 -3.99
N GLY A 656 -36.74 -11.35 -3.83
CA GLY A 656 -38.19 -11.41 -3.87
C GLY A 656 -38.77 -10.53 -4.94
N GLN A 657 -39.96 -10.85 -5.40
CA GLN A 657 -40.74 -10.01 -6.30
C GLN A 657 -41.78 -9.22 -5.52
N ARG A 658 -41.82 -7.91 -5.73
CA ARG A 658 -42.82 -7.04 -5.12
C ARG A 658 -44.17 -7.27 -5.75
N VAL A 659 -45.17 -7.41 -4.91
CA VAL A 659 -46.59 -7.41 -5.24
C VAL A 659 -47.29 -6.36 -4.41
N LYS A 660 -48.41 -5.87 -4.88
CA LYS A 660 -49.06 -4.71 -4.31
C LYS A 660 -50.48 -5.08 -3.83
N VAL A 661 -50.81 -4.69 -2.62
CA VAL A 661 -52.19 -4.69 -2.14
C VAL A 661 -52.65 -3.25 -2.06
N VAL A 662 -53.74 -2.95 -2.74
CA VAL A 662 -54.43 -1.65 -2.63
C VAL A 662 -55.60 -1.83 -1.69
N TYR A 663 -55.59 -1.15 -0.60
CA TYR A 663 -56.72 -1.07 0.33
C TYR A 663 -57.51 0.19 0.03
N ASP A 664 -58.76 0.04 -0.40
CA ASP A 664 -59.66 1.16 -0.72
C ASP A 664 -60.67 1.33 0.42
N ALA A 665 -60.70 2.51 0.98
CA ALA A 665 -61.67 2.88 2.04
C ALA A 665 -63.12 2.82 1.58
N ASN A 666 -63.36 2.66 0.29
CA ASN A 666 -64.67 2.36 -0.34
C ASN A 666 -65.84 3.23 0.13
N ALA A 667 -65.61 4.48 0.41
CA ALA A 667 -66.63 5.50 0.64
C ALA A 667 -66.02 6.91 0.42
N ASP A 668 -66.80 7.86 -0.06
CA ASP A 668 -66.30 9.21 -0.40
C ASP A 668 -65.88 10.02 0.86
N ASN A 669 -66.44 9.68 2.02
CA ASN A 669 -66.09 10.28 3.31
C ASN A 669 -65.26 9.36 4.20
N ALA A 670 -64.73 8.29 3.66
CA ALA A 670 -63.81 7.39 4.34
C ALA A 670 -62.38 7.64 3.90
N LYS A 671 -61.45 7.63 4.84
CA LYS A 671 -60.03 7.90 4.59
C LYS A 671 -59.13 7.16 5.59
N PHE A 672 -57.95 6.88 5.17
CA PHE A 672 -56.86 6.42 6.05
C PHE A 672 -56.25 7.62 6.81
N ALA A 673 -55.36 7.33 7.71
CA ALA A 673 -54.75 8.34 8.61
C ALA A 673 -53.99 9.44 7.87
N ASP A 674 -53.48 9.15 6.67
CA ASP A 674 -52.79 10.09 5.77
C ASP A 674 -53.74 10.96 4.93
N GLY A 675 -55.07 10.79 5.14
CA GLY A 675 -56.11 11.52 4.38
C GLY A 675 -56.45 10.92 3.03
N ASN A 676 -55.78 9.87 2.59
CA ASN A 676 -56.02 9.21 1.31
C ASN A 676 -57.19 8.24 1.38
N LYS A 677 -57.90 8.04 0.27
CA LYS A 677 -58.96 7.05 0.12
C LYS A 677 -58.41 5.63 -0.07
N THR A 678 -57.18 5.52 -0.51
CA THR A 678 -56.49 4.26 -0.75
C THR A 678 -55.10 4.27 -0.09
N ILE A 679 -54.70 3.15 0.46
CA ILE A 679 -53.32 2.90 0.81
C ILE A 679 -52.80 1.72 0.01
N GLU A 680 -51.51 1.78 -0.30
CA GLU A 680 -50.82 0.72 -1.00
C GLU A 680 -49.83 0.07 -0.06
N GLU A 681 -49.93 -1.26 0.07
CA GLU A 681 -48.93 -2.04 0.75
C GLU A 681 -48.15 -2.84 -0.30
N VAL A 682 -46.85 -2.63 -0.33
CA VAL A 682 -45.94 -3.42 -1.16
C VAL A 682 -45.45 -4.58 -0.33
N LEU A 683 -45.73 -5.78 -0.78
CA LEU A 683 -45.28 -7.02 -0.15
C LEU A 683 -44.21 -7.66 -1.08
N THR A 684 -43.34 -8.43 -0.50
CA THR A 684 -42.32 -9.13 -1.31
C THR A 684 -42.51 -10.63 -1.20
N VAL A 685 -42.79 -11.27 -2.32
CA VAL A 685 -42.88 -12.73 -2.45
C VAL A 685 -41.49 -13.29 -2.66
N TYR A 686 -41.05 -14.17 -1.75
CA TYR A 686 -39.70 -14.74 -1.80
C TYR A 686 -39.69 -16.27 -1.73
N LYS A 687 -40.85 -16.92 -1.49
CA LYS A 687 -41.02 -18.38 -1.45
C LYS A 687 -42.46 -18.79 -1.81
N PRO A 688 -42.69 -20.05 -2.26
CA PRO A 688 -44.00 -20.49 -2.69
C PRO A 688 -45.05 -20.53 -1.59
N ASP A 689 -44.65 -20.77 -0.35
CA ASP A 689 -45.52 -20.77 0.83
C ASP A 689 -45.64 -19.39 1.52
N PHE A 690 -45.45 -18.33 0.72
CA PHE A 690 -45.63 -16.94 1.15
C PHE A 690 -46.95 -16.75 1.82
N ALA A 691 -46.90 -16.26 3.06
CA ALA A 691 -48.08 -15.97 3.91
C ALA A 691 -48.14 -14.46 4.18
N PRO A 692 -48.77 -13.69 3.30
CA PRO A 692 -48.89 -12.25 3.51
C PRO A 692 -49.78 -11.94 4.69
N GLN A 693 -49.45 -10.88 5.41
CA GLN A 693 -50.28 -10.36 6.49
C GLN A 693 -51.15 -9.23 5.92
N GLU A 694 -52.43 -9.23 6.31
CA GLU A 694 -53.30 -8.09 5.99
C GLU A 694 -52.83 -6.84 6.76
N THR A 695 -53.10 -5.69 6.17
CA THR A 695 -52.75 -4.40 6.79
C THR A 695 -53.40 -4.26 8.17
N THR A 696 -52.60 -3.70 9.08
CA THR A 696 -53.15 -3.27 10.41
C THR A 696 -53.75 -1.88 10.33
N GLN A 697 -53.57 -1.17 9.21
CA GLN A 697 -54.21 0.13 9.00
C GLN A 697 -55.67 -0.02 8.61
N VAL A 698 -56.52 0.54 9.42
CA VAL A 698 -57.97 0.59 9.14
C VAL A 698 -58.35 2.00 8.77
N PRO A 699 -59.15 2.19 7.70
CA PRO A 699 -59.65 3.51 7.36
C PRO A 699 -60.65 3.96 8.40
N THR A 700 -60.81 5.26 8.51
CA THR A 700 -61.82 5.89 9.35
C THR A 700 -62.95 6.43 8.51
N ARG A 701 -64.19 6.35 9.04
CA ARG A 701 -65.35 6.94 8.42
C ARG A 701 -66.25 7.49 9.54
N ASP A 702 -66.58 8.77 9.42
CA ASP A 702 -67.36 9.44 10.43
C ASP A 702 -68.66 8.67 10.74
N GLY A 703 -68.86 8.33 11.99
CA GLY A 703 -70.06 7.63 12.46
C GLY A 703 -70.13 6.14 12.03
N TYR A 704 -69.08 5.58 11.53
CA TYR A 704 -69.04 4.20 11.06
C TYR A 704 -67.92 3.39 11.68
N ARG A 705 -68.18 2.11 11.95
CA ARG A 705 -67.22 1.11 12.33
C ARG A 705 -66.75 0.35 11.08
N PHE A 706 -65.47 0.10 10.97
CA PHE A 706 -64.91 -0.78 9.97
C PHE A 706 -65.26 -2.24 10.24
N LYS A 707 -65.80 -2.94 9.23
CA LYS A 707 -66.21 -4.37 9.33
C LYS A 707 -65.18 -5.36 8.79
N GLY A 708 -64.26 -4.89 8.01
CA GLY A 708 -63.22 -5.72 7.34
C GLY A 708 -63.09 -5.37 5.89
N TRP A 709 -62.18 -6.14 5.23
CA TRP A 709 -61.90 -6.02 3.84
C TRP A 709 -62.76 -6.99 3.01
N TYR A 710 -63.13 -6.59 1.77
CA TYR A 710 -63.99 -7.36 0.86
C TYR A 710 -63.38 -7.32 -0.56
N THR A 711 -63.77 -8.35 -1.40
CA THR A 711 -63.16 -8.53 -2.75
C THR A 711 -63.72 -7.57 -3.80
N THR A 712 -64.90 -6.99 -3.56
CA THR A 712 -65.55 -6.03 -4.46
C THR A 712 -66.08 -4.81 -3.70
N SER A 713 -66.26 -3.71 -4.39
CA SER A 713 -66.72 -2.44 -3.79
C SER A 713 -68.21 -2.43 -3.41
N ASP A 714 -69.01 -3.26 -4.05
CA ASP A 714 -70.47 -3.31 -3.93
C ASP A 714 -70.98 -4.57 -3.21
N ASN A 715 -70.14 -5.63 -3.10
CA ASN A 715 -70.53 -6.89 -2.48
C ASN A 715 -69.92 -7.05 -1.10
N GLN A 716 -70.70 -6.73 -0.03
CA GLN A 716 -70.26 -6.85 1.36
C GLN A 716 -70.35 -8.28 1.93
N ASN A 717 -70.61 -9.28 1.13
CA ASN A 717 -70.71 -10.69 1.53
C ASN A 717 -69.46 -11.50 1.27
N ASP A 718 -68.62 -11.10 0.31
CA ASP A 718 -67.37 -11.77 -0.03
C ASP A 718 -66.16 -11.16 0.65
N LYS A 719 -65.90 -11.64 1.85
CA LYS A 719 -64.76 -11.17 2.65
C LYS A 719 -63.44 -11.43 1.90
N PHE A 720 -62.65 -10.38 1.82
CA PHE A 720 -61.26 -10.47 1.31
C PHE A 720 -60.41 -11.17 2.38
N THR A 721 -59.58 -12.14 1.94
CA THR A 721 -58.54 -12.76 2.77
C THR A 721 -57.28 -12.73 1.94
N LEU A 722 -56.29 -12.00 2.46
CA LEU A 722 -55.03 -11.89 1.78
C LEU A 722 -54.25 -13.21 1.90
N SER A 723 -53.95 -13.82 0.77
CA SER A 723 -53.19 -15.06 0.67
C SER A 723 -52.29 -15.08 -0.59
N LYS A 724 -51.46 -16.09 -0.72
CA LYS A 724 -50.69 -16.29 -1.96
C LYS A 724 -51.57 -16.43 -3.18
N ASP A 725 -52.72 -17.04 -3.04
CA ASP A 725 -53.67 -17.24 -4.15
C ASP A 725 -54.22 -15.93 -4.68
N SER A 726 -54.27 -14.90 -3.84
CA SER A 726 -54.66 -13.53 -4.27
C SER A 726 -53.81 -13.02 -5.41
N PHE A 727 -52.55 -13.43 -5.46
CA PHE A 727 -51.56 -13.05 -6.49
C PHE A 727 -51.48 -14.13 -7.62
N GLY A 728 -52.28 -15.16 -7.57
CA GLY A 728 -52.26 -16.23 -8.55
C GLY A 728 -51.15 -17.23 -8.35
N ILE A 729 -50.58 -17.32 -7.15
CA ILE A 729 -49.56 -18.30 -6.79
C ILE A 729 -50.27 -19.58 -6.34
N THR A 730 -50.35 -20.56 -7.22
CA THR A 730 -51.01 -21.85 -6.96
C THR A 730 -49.94 -22.97 -6.87
N GLY A 731 -50.08 -23.80 -5.79
CA GLY A 731 -49.11 -24.93 -5.60
C GLY A 731 -47.82 -24.50 -4.89
N ASN A 732 -46.74 -25.27 -5.18
CA ASN A 732 -45.42 -25.12 -4.53
C ASN A 732 -44.38 -24.50 -5.46
N GLU A 733 -44.76 -23.95 -6.59
CA GLU A 733 -43.84 -23.30 -7.52
C GLU A 733 -44.30 -21.86 -7.79
N ILE A 734 -43.33 -20.94 -7.92
CA ILE A 734 -43.59 -19.58 -8.33
C ILE A 734 -43.19 -19.45 -9.79
N THR A 735 -44.17 -19.13 -10.65
CA THR A 735 -43.84 -18.71 -12.01
C THR A 735 -43.35 -17.27 -11.99
N THR A 736 -42.18 -17.03 -12.44
CA THR A 736 -41.59 -15.68 -12.49
C THR A 736 -41.73 -15.10 -13.91
N PRO A 737 -42.28 -13.90 -14.10
CA PRO A 737 -42.88 -13.01 -13.10
C PRO A 737 -44.23 -13.47 -12.57
N ILE A 738 -44.60 -13.04 -11.36
CA ILE A 738 -45.88 -13.36 -10.75
C ILE A 738 -47.03 -12.77 -11.57
N ALA A 739 -48.06 -13.58 -11.84
CA ALA A 739 -49.12 -13.23 -12.81
C ALA A 739 -50.02 -12.06 -12.37
N LYS A 740 -50.30 -11.96 -11.10
CA LYS A 740 -51.07 -10.83 -10.53
C LYS A 740 -50.19 -10.00 -9.62
N GLU A 741 -49.71 -8.87 -10.13
CA GLU A 741 -48.82 -7.96 -9.39
C GLU A 741 -49.58 -7.05 -8.42
N SER A 742 -50.90 -6.94 -8.56
CA SER A 742 -51.71 -6.09 -7.68
C SER A 742 -53.09 -6.72 -7.42
N VAL A 743 -53.54 -6.55 -6.19
CA VAL A 743 -54.92 -6.90 -5.75
C VAL A 743 -55.52 -5.72 -5.00
N THR A 744 -56.84 -5.56 -5.08
CA THR A 744 -57.58 -4.49 -4.33
C THR A 744 -58.51 -5.11 -3.31
N ALA A 745 -58.44 -4.61 -2.10
CA ALA A 745 -59.38 -4.90 -1.01
C ALA A 745 -60.19 -3.69 -0.68
N TYR A 746 -61.52 -3.85 -0.59
CA TYR A 746 -62.46 -2.77 -0.37
C TYR A 746 -62.98 -2.78 1.07
N ALA A 747 -62.98 -1.64 1.75
CA ALA A 747 -63.50 -1.51 3.10
C ALA A 747 -65.03 -1.65 3.15
N ALA A 748 -65.51 -2.40 4.11
CA ALA A 748 -66.98 -2.40 4.48
C ALA A 748 -67.21 -1.67 5.81
N TRP A 749 -68.36 -1.03 5.93
CA TRP A 749 -68.63 -0.10 6.98
C TRP A 749 -69.87 -0.44 7.77
N GLU A 750 -69.80 -0.33 9.06
CA GLU A 750 -70.91 -0.34 9.99
C GLU A 750 -70.91 0.96 10.80
N LYS A 751 -72.07 1.60 10.96
CA LYS A 751 -72.18 2.91 11.62
C LYS A 751 -71.96 2.78 13.14
N GLU A 752 -70.85 3.26 13.68
CA GLU A 752 -70.47 3.29 15.11
C GLU A 752 -69.51 4.44 15.41
N GLN A 753 -69.48 4.91 16.65
CA GLN A 753 -68.51 5.85 17.19
C GLN A 753 -67.62 5.17 18.25
N LYS A 754 -66.34 5.57 18.35
CA LYS A 754 -65.37 5.06 19.31
C LYS A 754 -64.74 6.18 20.12
N VAL A 755 -64.17 5.75 21.25
CA VAL A 755 -63.26 6.58 22.04
C VAL A 755 -61.82 6.13 21.78
N THR A 756 -60.97 7.06 21.47
CA THR A 756 -59.58 6.78 21.16
C THR A 756 -58.64 7.63 22.02
N TYR A 757 -57.49 7.12 22.25
CA TYR A 757 -56.44 7.77 23.01
C TYR A 757 -55.18 7.87 22.15
N GLU A 758 -54.43 8.92 22.35
CA GLU A 758 -53.11 9.09 21.75
C GLU A 758 -52.18 9.71 22.76
N PHE A 759 -50.94 9.32 22.71
CA PHE A 759 -49.88 10.01 23.41
C PHE A 759 -49.02 10.79 22.43
N GLU A 760 -48.70 12.03 22.81
CA GLU A 760 -47.84 12.91 22.07
C GLU A 760 -46.72 13.42 22.96
N SER A 761 -45.58 13.61 22.36
CA SER A 761 -44.48 14.27 23.02
C SER A 761 -44.74 15.79 23.08
N ALA A 762 -44.69 16.35 24.28
CA ALA A 762 -44.64 17.80 24.51
C ALA A 762 -43.23 18.38 24.38
N THR A 763 -42.23 17.52 24.12
CA THR A 763 -40.85 17.94 23.93
C THR A 763 -40.50 17.92 22.46
N ALA A 764 -40.22 19.09 21.87
CA ALA A 764 -39.93 19.21 20.44
C ALA A 764 -38.73 18.34 20.01
N GLY A 765 -38.91 17.59 18.90
CA GLY A 765 -37.86 16.75 18.33
C GLY A 765 -37.54 15.45 19.08
N LYS A 766 -38.36 15.08 20.07
CA LYS A 766 -38.24 13.81 20.79
C LYS A 766 -39.52 12.97 20.67
N ASP A 767 -39.35 11.79 20.14
CA ASP A 767 -40.44 10.81 20.07
C ASP A 767 -40.59 10.05 21.38
N LEU A 768 -41.82 9.69 21.68
CA LEU A 768 -42.15 8.90 22.88
C LEU A 768 -41.56 7.49 22.76
N PRO A 769 -40.85 7.00 23.78
CA PRO A 769 -40.37 5.62 23.80
C PRO A 769 -41.53 4.61 23.94
N GLN A 770 -41.23 3.35 23.66
CA GLN A 770 -42.23 2.31 23.67
C GLN A 770 -42.87 2.13 25.04
N GLU A 771 -42.10 2.27 26.11
CA GLU A 771 -42.56 2.17 27.50
C GLU A 771 -43.62 3.21 27.85
N VAL A 772 -43.57 4.40 27.28
CA VAL A 772 -44.61 5.43 27.40
C VAL A 772 -45.81 5.08 26.52
N LYS A 773 -45.56 4.63 25.29
CA LYS A 773 -46.63 4.25 24.35
C LYS A 773 -47.40 3.04 24.87
N ASP A 774 -46.78 2.15 25.58
CA ASP A 774 -47.41 0.95 26.18
C ASP A 774 -48.36 1.28 27.35
N LEU A 775 -48.27 2.50 27.87
CA LEU A 775 -49.22 2.99 28.89
C LEU A 775 -50.53 3.54 28.29
N LEU A 776 -50.64 3.52 26.96
CA LEU A 776 -51.81 4.05 26.28
C LEU A 776 -53.08 3.28 26.67
N PRO A 777 -54.08 3.92 27.22
CA PRO A 777 -55.31 3.24 27.56
C PRO A 777 -56.05 2.76 26.32
N THR A 778 -56.74 1.69 26.43
CA THR A 778 -57.67 1.21 25.42
C THR A 778 -59.11 1.41 25.89
N ASP A 779 -59.97 1.75 24.95
CA ASP A 779 -61.40 1.84 25.18
C ASP A 779 -62.15 1.06 24.08
N ASP A 780 -62.63 -0.12 24.46
CA ASP A 780 -63.41 -0.97 23.56
C ASP A 780 -64.89 -0.62 23.55
N GLY A 781 -65.25 0.50 24.22
CA GLY A 781 -66.58 1.00 24.28
C GLY A 781 -67.16 1.36 22.91
N LYS A 782 -68.41 1.02 22.72
CA LYS A 782 -69.19 1.43 21.54
C LYS A 782 -70.07 2.56 22.00
N TYR A 783 -69.85 3.70 21.43
CA TYR A 783 -70.52 4.94 21.83
C TYR A 783 -71.49 5.40 20.75
N LYS A 784 -72.61 5.95 21.19
CA LYS A 784 -73.58 6.59 20.30
C LYS A 784 -73.46 8.10 20.43
N LYS A 785 -73.95 8.80 19.43
CA LYS A 785 -74.09 10.23 19.51
C LYS A 785 -74.78 10.62 20.78
N ASP A 786 -74.31 11.63 21.49
CA ASP A 786 -74.76 12.19 22.74
C ASP A 786 -74.40 11.40 24.06
N ASP A 787 -73.65 10.27 23.95
CA ASP A 787 -73.07 9.65 25.11
C ASP A 787 -71.98 10.52 25.73
N GLN A 788 -71.81 10.43 27.09
CA GLN A 788 -70.71 11.14 27.77
C GLN A 788 -69.52 10.18 27.99
N VAL A 789 -68.35 10.59 27.57
CA VAL A 789 -67.13 9.81 27.69
C VAL A 789 -66.04 10.55 28.47
N THR A 790 -65.43 9.88 29.44
CA THR A 790 -64.31 10.42 30.24
C THR A 790 -63.05 9.66 29.92
N ALA A 791 -61.94 10.36 29.76
CA ALA A 791 -60.68 9.74 29.46
C ALA A 791 -60.16 8.80 30.57
N LYS A 792 -59.78 7.57 30.19
CA LYS A 792 -59.07 6.62 31.06
C LYS A 792 -57.65 7.08 31.27
N GLN A 793 -57.17 7.14 32.51
CA GLN A 793 -55.84 7.58 32.85
C GLN A 793 -54.79 6.50 32.51
N PRO A 794 -53.56 6.86 32.15
CA PRO A 794 -52.48 5.88 32.01
C PRO A 794 -52.11 5.27 33.36
N THR A 795 -51.62 4.05 33.36
CA THR A 795 -51.27 3.28 34.57
C THR A 795 -50.04 3.81 35.30
N SER A 796 -49.25 4.64 34.65
CA SER A 796 -48.15 5.40 35.24
C SER A 796 -48.10 6.81 34.65
N THR A 797 -47.70 7.78 35.47
CA THR A 797 -47.53 9.16 35.04
C THR A 797 -46.09 9.59 34.89
N GLU A 798 -45.12 8.69 35.15
CA GLU A 798 -43.71 8.89 34.91
C GLU A 798 -43.10 7.59 34.38
N VAL A 799 -42.22 7.68 33.39
CA VAL A 799 -41.50 6.56 32.77
C VAL A 799 -40.05 6.96 32.61
N ALA A 800 -39.14 6.15 33.17
CA ALA A 800 -37.74 6.35 32.97
C ALA A 800 -37.36 5.92 31.54
N ASP A 801 -36.52 6.70 30.88
CA ASP A 801 -35.98 6.42 29.55
C ASP A 801 -34.46 6.36 29.63
N ALA A 802 -33.94 5.23 30.06
CA ALA A 802 -32.51 5.02 30.16
C ALA A 802 -31.82 5.04 28.79
N ALA A 803 -32.53 4.73 27.72
CA ALA A 803 -31.96 4.76 26.35
C ALA A 803 -31.66 6.18 25.88
N GLN A 804 -32.51 7.13 26.27
CA GLN A 804 -32.31 8.55 25.99
C GLN A 804 -31.65 9.30 27.16
N ASP A 805 -31.39 8.58 28.25
CA ASP A 805 -30.79 9.12 29.46
C ASP A 805 -31.63 10.23 30.09
N GLY A 806 -32.81 9.87 30.51
CA GLY A 806 -33.79 10.79 31.10
C GLY A 806 -35.10 10.11 31.53
N LYS A 807 -36.16 10.85 31.66
CA LYS A 807 -37.51 10.35 31.97
C LYS A 807 -38.63 11.13 31.29
N TRP A 808 -39.71 10.47 31.03
CA TRP A 808 -40.94 11.03 30.53
C TRP A 808 -41.96 11.26 31.63
N LYS A 809 -42.72 12.39 31.58
CA LYS A 809 -43.74 12.77 32.55
C LYS A 809 -45.05 13.11 31.87
N PHE A 810 -46.11 12.49 32.30
CA PHE A 810 -47.50 12.73 31.80
C PHE A 810 -48.04 14.08 32.26
N LYS A 811 -48.57 14.85 31.34
CA LYS A 811 -49.13 16.21 31.59
C LYS A 811 -50.65 16.27 31.63
N GLY A 812 -51.36 15.24 31.18
CA GLY A 812 -52.82 15.19 31.11
C GLY A 812 -53.33 14.96 29.68
N TYR A 813 -54.64 14.86 29.56
CA TYR A 813 -55.36 14.70 28.29
C TYR A 813 -55.95 16.02 27.79
N GLU A 814 -56.01 16.13 26.46
CA GLU A 814 -56.79 17.13 25.73
C GLU A 814 -57.80 16.38 24.84
N PRO A 815 -59.11 16.68 24.98
CA PRO A 815 -59.80 17.53 25.97
C PRO A 815 -59.75 16.93 27.40
N ALA A 816 -59.79 17.80 28.44
CA ALA A 816 -59.53 17.48 29.83
C ALA A 816 -60.73 16.97 30.64
N GLY A 817 -61.87 16.82 30.11
CA GLY A 817 -63.08 16.44 30.86
C GLY A 817 -64.03 15.51 30.12
N PRO A 818 -65.24 15.25 30.66
CA PRO A 818 -66.21 14.41 29.94
C PRO A 818 -66.62 15.12 28.61
N VAL A 819 -66.50 14.30 27.52
CA VAL A 819 -66.83 14.75 26.16
C VAL A 819 -68.18 14.13 25.73
N THR A 820 -69.07 14.96 25.14
CA THR A 820 -70.31 14.45 24.53
C THR A 820 -69.99 13.87 23.15
N VAL A 821 -70.27 12.59 22.91
CA VAL A 821 -70.07 11.91 21.62
C VAL A 821 -70.95 12.55 20.55
N GLY A 822 -70.34 13.09 19.51
CA GLY A 822 -70.94 13.70 18.36
C GLY A 822 -71.17 12.73 17.19
N THR A 823 -70.94 13.28 15.95
CA THR A 823 -70.97 12.46 14.73
C THR A 823 -69.63 11.87 14.40
N GLU A 824 -68.64 12.23 15.20
CA GLU A 824 -67.22 11.77 15.08
C GLU A 824 -66.82 10.98 16.35
N ASP A 825 -65.83 10.15 16.21
CA ASP A 825 -65.23 9.42 17.34
C ASP A 825 -64.62 10.43 18.34
N VAL A 826 -64.70 10.08 19.64
CA VAL A 826 -64.11 10.89 20.70
C VAL A 826 -62.64 10.50 20.83
N LYS A 827 -61.79 11.50 20.77
CA LYS A 827 -60.33 11.31 20.92
C LYS A 827 -59.80 12.07 22.14
N PHE A 828 -59.02 11.39 22.93
CA PHE A 828 -58.27 11.97 24.02
C PHE A 828 -56.76 11.89 23.69
N VAL A 829 -56.06 13.05 23.70
CA VAL A 829 -54.62 13.11 23.43
C VAL A 829 -53.86 13.40 24.72
N GLY A 830 -53.10 12.45 25.17
CA GLY A 830 -52.24 12.57 26.36
C GLY A 830 -50.84 13.11 26.04
N LYS A 831 -50.43 14.14 26.73
CA LYS A 831 -49.17 14.85 26.50
C LYS A 831 -48.09 14.38 27.47
N TRP A 832 -46.93 14.06 26.96
CA TRP A 832 -45.76 13.63 27.73
C TRP A 832 -44.55 14.56 27.47
N GLU A 833 -43.86 14.91 28.54
CA GLU A 833 -42.67 15.78 28.48
C GLU A 833 -41.40 15.01 28.88
N PHE A 834 -40.33 15.17 28.13
CA PHE A 834 -39.06 14.50 28.40
C PHE A 834 -38.08 15.38 29.21
N ILE A 835 -37.45 14.79 30.18
CA ILE A 835 -36.45 15.43 31.06
C ILE A 835 -35.17 14.61 30.98
N ALA A 836 -34.15 15.21 30.44
CA ALA A 836 -32.86 14.55 30.23
C ALA A 836 -31.91 14.57 31.45
N ASN A 837 -31.03 13.59 31.57
CA ASN A 837 -29.96 13.56 32.55
C ASN A 837 -28.72 14.32 32.04
N GLU A 838 -27.86 14.69 32.95
CA GLU A 838 -26.66 15.45 32.67
C GLU A 838 -25.40 14.72 33.13
N HIS A 839 -24.32 14.76 32.31
CA HIS A 839 -23.04 14.11 32.53
C HIS A 839 -21.85 15.07 32.52
N ASN A 840 -20.74 14.65 33.11
CA ASN A 840 -19.50 15.43 33.24
C ASN A 840 -18.40 14.97 32.25
N VAL A 841 -17.36 15.77 32.15
CA VAL A 841 -16.15 15.45 31.40
C VAL A 841 -14.92 15.49 32.32
N MET A 842 -14.10 14.46 32.24
CA MET A 842 -12.91 14.30 33.07
C MET A 842 -11.68 14.10 32.18
N TYR A 843 -10.52 14.51 32.71
CA TYR A 843 -9.24 14.36 32.01
C TYR A 843 -8.23 13.64 32.87
N GLU A 844 -7.34 12.91 32.22
CA GLU A 844 -6.19 12.25 32.83
C GLU A 844 -5.02 12.24 31.84
N PHE A 845 -3.79 12.29 32.34
CA PHE A 845 -2.62 12.11 31.49
C PHE A 845 -1.86 10.84 31.83
N GLU A 846 -1.38 10.16 30.79
CA GLU A 846 -0.58 8.95 30.90
C GLU A 846 0.67 9.02 30.02
N SER A 847 1.71 8.36 30.47
CA SER A 847 2.92 8.18 29.69
C SER A 847 2.74 7.10 28.63
N ALA A 848 2.99 7.42 27.39
CA ALA A 848 3.08 6.46 26.28
C ALA A 848 4.48 5.82 26.18
N THR A 849 5.44 6.23 27.00
CA THR A 849 6.79 5.67 27.00
C THR A 849 6.96 4.71 28.19
N ALA A 850 7.13 3.43 27.89
CA ALA A 850 7.26 2.38 28.91
C ALA A 850 8.40 2.69 29.90
N GLY A 851 8.10 2.57 31.19
CA GLY A 851 9.08 2.78 32.27
C GLY A 851 9.46 4.23 32.54
N LYS A 852 8.75 5.20 31.96
CA LYS A 852 8.95 6.63 32.25
C LYS A 852 7.66 7.27 32.75
N ASP A 853 7.72 7.85 33.92
CA ASP A 853 6.62 8.60 34.50
C ASP A 853 6.57 10.03 33.96
N LEU A 854 5.37 10.56 33.84
CA LEU A 854 5.20 11.96 33.43
C LEU A 854 5.76 12.92 34.48
N PRO A 855 6.60 13.87 34.07
CA PRO A 855 7.10 14.90 35.01
C PRO A 855 5.97 15.84 35.46
N GLN A 856 6.17 16.53 36.56
CA GLN A 856 5.16 17.44 37.11
C GLN A 856 4.76 18.52 36.09
N ALA A 857 5.71 19.04 35.33
CA ALA A 857 5.46 20.05 34.30
C ALA A 857 4.47 19.57 33.18
N VAL A 858 4.39 18.28 32.90
CA VAL A 858 3.37 17.72 32.01
C VAL A 858 2.05 17.56 32.77
N LYS A 859 2.08 17.07 34.01
CA LYS A 859 0.86 16.88 34.83
C LYS A 859 0.11 18.18 35.12
N ASP A 860 0.83 19.27 35.26
CA ASP A 860 0.27 20.61 35.51
C ASP A 860 -0.50 21.19 34.31
N LEU A 861 -0.37 20.56 33.13
CA LEU A 861 -1.09 20.96 31.93
C LEU A 861 -2.47 20.29 31.82
N LEU A 862 -2.90 19.52 32.81
CA LEU A 862 -4.17 18.79 32.76
C LEU A 862 -5.35 19.75 32.69
N PRO A 863 -6.15 19.72 31.67
CA PRO A 863 -7.28 20.61 31.52
C PRO A 863 -8.48 20.17 32.38
N THR A 864 -9.42 21.09 32.55
CA THR A 864 -10.70 20.83 33.22
C THR A 864 -11.85 21.31 32.36
N ASP A 865 -12.99 20.64 32.47
CA ASP A 865 -14.24 21.04 31.87
C ASP A 865 -15.34 21.04 32.94
N ALA A 866 -15.95 22.20 33.17
CA ALA A 866 -17.03 22.37 34.16
C ALA A 866 -18.43 22.31 33.55
N ALA A 867 -18.55 22.14 32.24
CA ALA A 867 -19.83 22.06 31.54
C ALA A 867 -20.57 20.76 31.84
N LYS A 868 -21.87 20.83 31.77
CA LYS A 868 -22.76 19.66 31.86
C LYS A 868 -23.28 19.33 30.47
N TYR A 869 -23.31 18.08 30.16
CA TYR A 869 -23.70 17.60 28.84
C TYR A 869 -24.80 16.55 28.93
N VAL A 870 -25.68 16.59 27.98
CA VAL A 870 -26.72 15.56 27.84
C VAL A 870 -26.24 14.51 26.83
N LYS A 871 -26.80 13.30 26.91
CA LYS A 871 -26.53 12.21 25.95
C LYS A 871 -26.68 12.67 24.51
N GLY A 872 -25.71 12.31 23.68
CA GLY A 872 -25.65 12.67 22.27
C GLY A 872 -24.92 13.99 21.98
N ALA A 873 -24.61 14.77 23.01
CA ALA A 873 -23.79 15.95 22.85
C ALA A 873 -22.39 15.57 22.38
N GLN A 874 -21.80 16.39 21.54
CA GLN A 874 -20.42 16.21 21.10
C GLN A 874 -19.50 17.00 22.05
N VAL A 875 -18.56 16.30 22.64
CA VAL A 875 -17.54 16.89 23.50
C VAL A 875 -16.20 16.86 22.82
N ASN A 876 -15.63 18.02 22.65
CA ASN A 876 -14.27 18.17 22.17
C ASN A 876 -13.31 18.20 23.35
N ALA A 877 -12.29 17.38 23.32
CA ALA A 877 -11.27 17.41 24.36
C ALA A 877 -10.52 18.75 24.35
N VAL A 878 -10.46 19.37 25.51
CA VAL A 878 -9.65 20.58 25.73
C VAL A 878 -8.18 20.19 25.64
N GLN A 879 -7.47 20.80 24.72
CA GLN A 879 -6.06 20.49 24.50
C GLN A 879 -5.20 21.02 25.65
N PRO A 880 -4.09 20.35 25.99
CA PRO A 880 -3.14 20.90 26.96
C PRO A 880 -2.54 22.22 26.43
N ALA A 881 -2.24 23.12 27.33
CA ALA A 881 -1.72 24.45 26.98
C ALA A 881 -0.39 24.39 26.21
N GLN A 882 0.30 23.27 26.27
CA GLN A 882 1.52 23.00 25.50
C GLN A 882 1.50 21.55 25.04
N ALA A 883 1.89 21.31 23.80
CA ALA A 883 1.96 19.96 23.21
C ALA A 883 3.36 19.34 23.35
N GLU A 884 4.33 20.10 23.79
CA GLU A 884 5.69 19.65 24.06
C GLU A 884 6.21 20.27 25.35
N VAL A 885 6.90 19.46 26.13
CA VAL A 885 7.52 19.87 27.38
C VAL A 885 8.95 19.36 27.44
N GLU A 886 9.90 20.26 27.50
CA GLU A 886 11.31 19.89 27.61
C GLU A 886 11.60 19.21 28.96
N ASP A 887 12.32 18.12 28.91
CA ASP A 887 12.82 17.41 30.10
C ASP A 887 14.36 17.37 30.08
N ALA A 888 14.94 18.50 30.46
CA ALA A 888 16.40 18.65 30.50
C ALA A 888 17.08 17.66 31.47
N ALA A 889 16.37 17.17 32.48
CA ALA A 889 16.90 16.18 33.42
C ALA A 889 17.13 14.82 32.77
N GLN A 890 16.28 14.46 31.81
CA GLN A 890 16.37 13.21 31.05
C GLN A 890 16.96 13.37 29.65
N ASP A 891 17.39 14.60 29.32
CA ASP A 891 17.97 14.95 28.02
C ASP A 891 17.05 14.59 26.83
N GLY A 892 15.88 15.14 26.87
CA GLY A 892 14.84 14.92 25.87
C GLY A 892 13.62 15.79 26.10
N LYS A 893 12.55 15.48 25.46
CA LYS A 893 11.28 16.18 25.64
C LYS A 893 10.08 15.24 25.66
N TRP A 894 9.05 15.66 26.29
CA TRP A 894 7.75 15.03 26.26
C TRP A 894 6.88 15.65 25.17
N VAL A 895 6.24 14.84 24.39
CA VAL A 895 5.38 15.26 23.27
C VAL A 895 3.98 14.68 23.47
N PHE A 896 3.00 15.53 23.41
CA PHE A 896 1.61 15.12 23.50
C PHE A 896 1.18 14.42 22.21
N LYS A 897 0.62 13.22 22.32
CA LYS A 897 0.22 12.37 21.21
C LYS A 897 -1.27 12.39 20.92
N GLY A 898 -2.03 13.04 21.76
CA GLY A 898 -3.46 13.12 21.63
C GLY A 898 -4.22 12.44 22.77
N TYR A 899 -5.52 12.45 22.68
CA TYR A 899 -6.38 11.82 23.67
C TYR A 899 -6.93 10.48 23.20
N GLU A 900 -7.15 9.58 24.13
CA GLU A 900 -7.96 8.37 24.00
C GLU A 900 -9.16 8.45 24.95
N PRO A 901 -10.38 8.33 24.44
CA PRO A 901 -10.72 8.27 23.02
C PRO A 901 -10.42 9.56 22.28
N ALA A 902 -10.24 9.46 20.95
CA ALA A 902 -10.02 10.62 20.10
C ALA A 902 -11.23 11.57 20.13
N SER A 903 -10.95 12.86 20.15
CA SER A 903 -11.96 13.92 20.14
C SER A 903 -12.48 14.20 18.72
N PRO A 904 -13.78 14.54 18.52
CA PRO A 904 -14.84 14.62 19.54
C PRO A 904 -15.40 13.27 19.97
N VAL A 905 -15.89 13.21 21.19
CA VAL A 905 -16.61 12.06 21.76
C VAL A 905 -18.08 12.40 21.93
N THR A 906 -18.92 11.49 21.53
CA THR A 906 -20.35 11.62 21.80
C THR A 906 -20.65 11.15 23.21
N VAL A 907 -21.29 11.99 24.03
CA VAL A 907 -21.70 11.66 25.39
C VAL A 907 -22.68 10.50 25.38
N GLY A 908 -22.36 9.46 26.13
CA GLY A 908 -23.22 8.30 26.36
C GLY A 908 -24.16 8.51 27.54
N THR A 909 -24.27 7.48 28.39
CA THR A 909 -25.02 7.47 29.64
C THR A 909 -24.12 7.59 30.88
N GLU A 910 -22.87 7.84 30.67
CA GLU A 910 -21.83 7.98 31.68
C GLU A 910 -20.98 9.20 31.40
N ASP A 911 -20.26 9.64 32.40
CA ASP A 911 -19.30 10.73 32.27
C ASP A 911 -18.22 10.40 31.23
N VAL A 912 -17.81 11.36 30.45
CA VAL A 912 -16.77 11.19 29.44
C VAL A 912 -15.39 11.39 30.08
N LYS A 913 -14.50 10.46 29.84
CA LYS A 913 -13.10 10.56 30.29
C LYS A 913 -12.15 10.56 29.10
N PHE A 914 -11.32 11.58 29.01
CA PHE A 914 -10.22 11.69 28.05
C PHE A 914 -8.87 11.39 28.72
N VAL A 915 -8.13 10.43 28.16
CA VAL A 915 -6.77 10.11 28.62
C VAL A 915 -5.77 10.62 27.60
N GLY A 916 -5.03 11.64 27.97
CA GLY A 916 -4.01 12.24 27.10
C GLY A 916 -2.68 11.49 27.18
N LYS A 917 -2.18 11.05 26.06
CA LYS A 917 -0.93 10.26 25.95
C LYS A 917 0.26 11.16 25.66
N TRP A 918 1.30 10.99 26.43
CA TRP A 918 2.56 11.72 26.27
C TRP A 918 3.73 10.79 26.03
N GLU A 919 4.51 11.06 25.03
CA GLU A 919 5.68 10.25 24.64
C GLU A 919 6.98 11.01 24.88
N PHE A 920 7.96 10.32 25.44
CA PHE A 920 9.27 10.89 25.67
C PHE A 920 10.20 10.67 24.47
N VAL A 921 10.80 11.73 23.99
CA VAL A 921 11.75 11.72 22.87
C VAL A 921 13.13 12.17 23.37
N ALA A 922 14.06 11.26 23.34
CA ALA A 922 15.43 11.52 23.81
C ALA A 922 16.27 12.27 22.77
N LYS A 923 17.18 13.09 23.23
CA LYS A 923 18.11 13.86 22.40
C LYS A 923 19.33 13.01 22.01
N GLU A 924 19.80 13.28 20.85
CA GLU A 924 20.98 12.58 20.31
C GLU A 924 22.21 13.48 20.27
N HIS A 925 23.35 12.89 20.55
CA HIS A 925 24.64 13.53 20.63
C HIS A 925 25.67 12.87 19.72
N ASN A 926 26.70 13.58 19.36
CA ASN A 926 27.80 13.08 18.53
C ASN A 926 29.08 12.94 19.36
N ALA A 927 29.91 12.00 19.00
CA ALA A 927 31.29 11.92 19.49
C ALA A 927 32.23 12.61 18.51
N THR A 928 33.09 13.43 18.99
CA THR A 928 34.10 14.13 18.21
C THR A 928 35.51 13.86 18.76
N TYR A 929 36.46 13.87 17.88
CA TYR A 929 37.84 13.58 18.20
C TYR A 929 38.73 14.80 17.93
N LYS A 930 39.77 14.89 18.63
CA LYS A 930 40.79 15.93 18.46
C LYS A 930 42.15 15.34 18.81
N PHE A 931 43.16 15.63 18.02
CA PHE A 931 44.51 15.35 18.40
C PHE A 931 45.20 16.61 18.93
N GLU A 932 45.94 16.45 19.95
CA GLU A 932 46.78 17.50 20.53
C GLU A 932 48.21 16.99 20.70
N SER A 933 49.16 17.87 20.47
CA SER A 933 50.55 17.53 20.68
C SER A 933 50.84 17.43 22.19
N GLY A 934 51.33 16.29 22.63
CA GLY A 934 51.87 16.12 23.98
C GLY A 934 53.24 16.72 24.17
N THR A 935 53.88 17.25 23.14
CA THR A 935 55.21 17.84 23.19
C THR A 935 55.11 19.36 23.07
N ALA A 936 55.49 20.03 24.12
CA ALA A 936 55.43 21.51 24.22
C ALA A 936 56.23 22.16 23.09
N GLY A 937 55.59 23.06 22.36
CA GLY A 937 56.26 23.87 21.32
C GLY A 937 56.43 23.13 19.95
N LYS A 938 55.80 21.93 19.82
CA LYS A 938 55.76 21.27 18.53
C LYS A 938 54.30 21.03 18.10
N ASP A 939 53.96 21.54 16.96
CA ASP A 939 52.66 21.28 16.34
C ASP A 939 52.64 19.91 15.72
N LEU A 940 51.49 19.28 15.74
CA LEU A 940 51.25 18.00 15.07
C LEU A 940 51.41 18.17 13.55
N PRO A 941 52.26 17.39 12.89
CA PRO A 941 52.35 17.40 11.43
C PRO A 941 51.05 16.91 10.78
N GLN A 942 50.91 17.20 9.49
CA GLN A 942 49.66 16.89 8.78
C GLN A 942 49.38 15.39 8.75
N GLU A 943 50.41 14.60 8.63
CA GLU A 943 50.35 13.13 8.57
C GLU A 943 49.80 12.51 9.88
N VAL A 944 50.00 13.19 11.03
CA VAL A 944 49.37 12.79 12.31
C VAL A 944 47.93 13.29 12.37
N LYS A 945 47.66 14.51 11.89
CA LYS A 945 46.31 15.09 11.90
C LYS A 945 45.37 14.30 11.00
N ASP A 946 45.87 13.75 9.90
CA ASP A 946 45.07 12.98 8.95
C ASP A 946 44.63 11.60 9.51
N LEU A 947 45.21 11.18 10.64
CA LEU A 947 44.83 9.96 11.35
C LEU A 947 43.63 10.15 12.31
N LEU A 948 43.05 11.34 12.33
CA LEU A 948 41.96 11.65 13.28
C LEU A 948 40.73 10.77 12.96
N PRO A 949 40.33 9.96 13.90
CA PRO A 949 39.16 9.12 13.67
C PRO A 949 37.89 9.95 13.57
N THR A 950 36.94 9.43 12.86
CA THR A 950 35.59 9.97 12.82
C THR A 950 34.59 8.99 13.39
N ASP A 951 33.61 9.50 14.03
CA ASP A 951 32.48 8.73 14.52
C ASP A 951 31.16 9.35 14.10
N ALA A 952 30.49 8.67 13.20
CA ALA A 952 29.18 9.09 12.70
C ALA A 952 28.01 8.57 13.56
N THR A 953 28.31 7.84 14.63
CA THR A 953 27.29 7.24 15.47
C THR A 953 26.60 8.31 16.31
N LYS A 954 25.32 8.22 16.40
CA LYS A 954 24.48 9.05 17.28
C LYS A 954 24.30 8.33 18.61
N TYR A 955 24.48 9.04 19.68
CA TYR A 955 24.40 8.51 21.05
C TYR A 955 23.34 9.24 21.86
N LYS A 956 22.63 8.51 22.70
CA LYS A 956 21.73 9.09 23.68
C LYS A 956 22.39 9.18 25.04
N LYS A 957 21.88 10.03 25.91
CA LYS A 957 22.38 10.21 27.28
C LYS A 957 22.51 8.86 28.00
N GLY A 958 23.70 8.58 28.53
CA GLY A 958 24.00 7.35 29.28
C GLY A 958 24.56 6.21 28.44
N GLU A 959 24.63 6.35 27.15
CA GLU A 959 25.30 5.37 26.31
C GLU A 959 26.82 5.47 26.45
N GLN A 960 27.46 4.34 26.45
CA GLN A 960 28.90 4.24 26.54
C GLN A 960 29.54 4.49 25.19
N VAL A 961 30.42 5.45 25.10
CA VAL A 961 31.19 5.76 23.91
C VAL A 961 32.63 5.33 24.11
N THR A 962 33.12 4.45 23.29
CA THR A 962 34.52 4.04 23.30
C THR A 962 35.27 4.81 22.23
N ALA A 963 36.30 5.47 22.64
CA ALA A 963 37.11 6.26 21.72
C ALA A 963 37.75 5.36 20.65
N LYS A 964 37.54 5.74 19.38
CA LYS A 964 38.20 5.08 18.25
C LYS A 964 39.67 5.45 18.26
N GLN A 965 40.49 4.45 18.11
CA GLN A 965 41.92 4.65 18.05
C GLN A 965 42.34 5.10 16.63
N PRO A 966 43.38 5.89 16.51
CA PRO A 966 43.93 6.19 15.18
C PRO A 966 44.45 4.93 14.50
N GLY A 967 44.39 4.90 13.18
CA GLY A 967 44.81 3.75 12.38
C GLY A 967 46.30 3.41 12.51
N GLN A 968 47.04 4.32 13.01
CA GLN A 968 48.48 4.13 13.36
C GLN A 968 48.78 4.89 14.65
N THR A 969 49.55 4.26 15.52
CA THR A 969 49.94 4.85 16.82
C THR A 969 51.34 5.49 16.73
N GLN A 970 51.98 5.37 15.62
CA GLN A 970 53.30 6.01 15.38
C GLN A 970 53.38 6.53 13.95
N VAL A 971 53.85 7.76 13.79
CA VAL A 971 54.13 8.42 12.50
C VAL A 971 55.55 8.92 12.51
N THR A 972 56.33 8.44 11.52
CA THR A 972 57.72 8.86 11.40
C THR A 972 57.81 10.08 10.46
N VAL A 973 58.37 11.13 10.91
CA VAL A 973 58.62 12.37 10.14
C VAL A 973 60.13 12.62 10.05
N ALA A 974 60.54 13.54 9.21
CA ALA A 974 61.98 13.80 8.91
C ALA A 974 62.85 14.04 10.16
N ASP A 975 62.25 14.48 11.26
CA ASP A 975 62.94 14.92 12.47
C ASP A 975 62.66 14.02 13.69
N GLY A 976 62.01 12.90 13.51
CA GLY A 976 61.66 11.99 14.58
C GLY A 976 60.38 11.20 14.32
N LYS A 977 59.75 10.75 15.39
CA LYS A 977 58.46 10.06 15.28
C LYS A 977 57.47 10.67 16.23
N TRP A 978 56.24 10.66 15.84
CA TRP A 978 55.09 10.96 16.69
C TRP A 978 54.45 9.64 17.17
N GLU A 979 54.13 9.55 18.41
CA GLU A 979 53.54 8.37 19.06
C GLU A 979 52.27 8.79 19.81
N PHE A 980 51.21 8.06 19.59
CA PHE A 980 49.88 8.27 20.20
C PHE A 980 49.81 7.58 21.54
#